data_3edddf561b918671aa2773a8e8a432dc
#
_entry.id   3edddf561b918671aa2773a8e8a432dc
#
_cell.length_a   1.000
_cell.length_b   1.000
_cell.length_c   1.000
_cell.angle_alpha   90.00
_cell.angle_beta   90.00
_cell.angle_gamma   90.00
#
_symmetry.space_group_name_H-M   'P 1'
#
loop_
_entity.id
_entity.type
_entity.pdbx_description
1 polymer ?
#
loop_
_entity_poly.entity_id
_entity_poly.type
_entity_poly.pdbx_seq_one_letter_code
_entity_poly.pdbx_strand_id
1 'polypeptide(L)'
;MNIRKHTTMAIFAALLATNSAPWIPMALANPVVPAQGALGPKTEEARNGMTVVNINTPNDKGLSHNQYDAFNVDHKGLILNNANRPVNTELAGYIMGNPNLVGPTANTILNEVTGTGATSMNGALEVAGNKAHVIIANPNGISVNNGTFINANSATLTTGNPIINNGSVTGYQVQQGSITVGEKGLNASKTARTDMLAEAVQLNGKVWAKDTQVVTGKNAVSVDSSGKVTNVHKTGESSQVGLDVAAIGGMYANSMYLVGTNDGFGVNNQGVLSAQNKLTVDSTGKLQNIGTIAATDADVTTKSFEQMNRGKLYVDTAKITTDSVIQKGNTETKDAPVMIAQKDLSIATNSIVNTDGSVIKAEGQLQLGKTMDSTGTVSGKIDSIVNTASTIEFGQGGALYAKSVDNKNGGITLKRVAVGEKEHVKNEVAPSGSIKRYQLSEERIYGHDDEIPKDKVVVHSSENLQLSVYGDPKDSWTKYEYDRTREKDVVDTSNPGRIISGGDLHMDVDHMTNESSQISAAGDITGTVGQYEQSNPKGNEYITEDGTATSYSRRRRRGRDTTNIRTADYKNTIVNPTDIPVAVYGSHVENSTSDATVDASLLNSMSQLSTNPNTTYVIETDPNFTNRRNFLSSDYVLSRLKLDPMNIQKRLGDGYYEQQLVMQEIMRQTGKSRLQSGLSAEEQYRQLMDAGISVTKSQSIALGRGLTAAEQKNLKEDVVLLVNKAVVLPNGKTETVLVPTLYLAPTTKRVEGAANLQAQSINLSVDTMHNSGSIVADKDITITGNTIHNDNGLIKGNTTTVTANDEVRNTQGTIMGNDTVSVYAKKDVINKGGTITQTNAAGSTKVTAGRDVMNTGVQYEAANSKVEWDSRNNRRETITSVDQGRIGGVGQTTVVAGRDVSMAAGVITSDVNTQVTAGHNVTMKAMNATHELEEHRFDKGKSG
;
A
#
# COMPACT_ATOMS: atom_id res chain seq x y z
N MET A 1 21.96 0.01 31.69
CA MET A 1 23.25 -0.45 31.18
C MET A 1 23.29 -0.08 29.72
N ASN A 2 23.76 1.13 29.46
CA ASN A 2 23.86 1.77 28.16
C ASN A 2 25.21 1.44 27.54
N ILE A 3 25.21 0.80 26.39
CA ILE A 3 26.27 0.86 25.35
C ILE A 3 25.79 -0.05 24.21
N ARG A 4 25.17 0.53 23.18
CA ARG A 4 25.03 0.01 21.80
C ARG A 4 24.05 0.85 20.98
N LYS A 5 24.32 2.16 20.87
CA LYS A 5 23.57 3.05 19.97
C LYS A 5 24.43 4.05 19.17
N HIS A 6 25.73 3.88 19.12
CA HIS A 6 26.60 4.87 18.45
C HIS A 6 27.47 4.33 17.29
N THR A 7 27.25 3.12 16.81
CA THR A 7 28.10 2.56 15.73
C THR A 7 27.45 2.50 14.35
N THR A 8 26.17 2.83 14.22
CA THR A 8 25.47 2.78 12.91
C THR A 8 25.31 4.14 12.23
N MET A 9 25.59 5.24 12.94
CA MET A 9 25.52 6.59 12.36
C MET A 9 26.84 7.10 11.74
N ALA A 10 27.96 6.45 12.05
CA ALA A 10 29.28 6.86 11.54
C ALA A 10 29.60 6.30 10.15
N ILE A 11 28.88 5.31 9.65
CA ILE A 11 29.14 4.72 8.32
C ILE A 11 28.34 5.45 7.22
N PHE A 12 27.23 6.10 7.54
CA PHE A 12 26.46 6.89 6.56
C PHE A 12 27.03 8.31 6.33
N ALA A 13 27.74 8.88 7.29
CA ALA A 13 28.39 10.19 7.13
C ALA A 13 29.73 10.12 6.39
N ALA A 14 30.37 8.95 6.31
CA ALA A 14 31.65 8.78 5.62
C ALA A 14 31.50 8.52 4.10
N LEU A 15 30.30 8.15 3.61
CA LEU A 15 30.07 8.01 2.15
C LEU A 15 29.60 9.30 1.46
N LEU A 16 29.24 10.33 2.22
CA LEU A 16 28.83 11.65 1.70
C LEU A 16 29.97 12.67 1.65
N ALA A 17 31.16 12.32 2.16
CA ALA A 17 32.28 13.25 2.29
C ALA A 17 33.48 13.01 1.33
N THR A 18 33.39 12.10 0.38
CA THR A 18 34.53 11.77 -0.50
C THR A 18 34.29 11.93 -1.99
N ASN A 19 33.25 12.68 -2.41
CA ASN A 19 33.11 13.08 -3.82
C ASN A 19 33.18 14.61 -4.01
N SER A 20 33.93 15.32 -3.19
CA SER A 20 34.55 16.56 -3.67
C SER A 20 35.79 16.18 -4.47
N ALA A 21 35.60 15.84 -5.73
CA ALA A 21 36.72 15.94 -6.66
C ALA A 21 37.30 17.36 -6.52
N PRO A 22 38.61 17.51 -6.35
CA PRO A 22 39.19 18.85 -6.30
C PRO A 22 38.79 19.57 -7.57
N TRP A 23 38.28 20.78 -7.43
CA TRP A 23 38.15 21.73 -8.52
C TRP A 23 39.56 21.91 -9.09
N ILE A 24 39.91 21.13 -10.12
CA ILE A 24 41.07 21.42 -10.94
C ILE A 24 40.70 22.75 -11.63
N PRO A 25 41.48 23.82 -11.45
CA PRO A 25 41.22 25.05 -12.20
C PRO A 25 41.20 24.66 -13.66
N MET A 26 40.15 25.05 -14.40
CA MET A 26 40.07 24.83 -15.84
C MET A 26 41.35 25.43 -16.46
N ALA A 27 42.36 24.59 -16.67
CA ALA A 27 43.41 24.87 -17.60
C ALA A 27 42.71 25.22 -18.92
N LEU A 28 43.07 26.31 -19.55
CA LEU A 28 42.63 26.69 -20.91
C LEU A 28 42.60 25.42 -21.73
N ALA A 29 41.40 25.06 -22.24
CA ALA A 29 41.21 23.80 -22.98
C ALA A 29 42.29 23.77 -24.07
N ASN A 30 43.10 22.71 -24.07
CA ASN A 30 44.10 22.54 -25.11
C ASN A 30 43.36 22.54 -26.45
N PRO A 31 43.83 23.27 -27.44
CA PRO A 31 43.21 23.32 -28.74
C PRO A 31 43.20 21.93 -29.40
N VAL A 32 42.53 21.80 -30.51
CA VAL A 32 42.62 20.60 -31.33
C VAL A 32 44.05 20.45 -31.81
N VAL A 33 44.70 19.35 -31.46
CA VAL A 33 46.09 19.05 -31.85
C VAL A 33 46.07 17.73 -32.66
N PRO A 34 46.20 17.80 -34.00
CA PRO A 34 46.34 16.63 -34.85
C PRO A 34 47.53 15.78 -34.44
N ALA A 35 47.38 14.45 -34.48
CA ALA A 35 48.49 13.52 -34.26
C ALA A 35 49.54 13.65 -35.38
N GLN A 36 50.77 13.25 -35.05
CA GLN A 36 51.82 13.18 -36.07
C GLN A 36 51.56 11.95 -36.98
N GLY A 37 51.67 12.15 -38.30
CA GLY A 37 51.50 11.04 -39.27
C GLY A 37 50.33 11.22 -40.24
N ALA A 38 50.05 10.19 -41.04
CA ALA A 38 49.12 10.22 -42.15
C ALA A 38 47.66 10.40 -41.75
N LEU A 39 47.31 10.04 -40.50
CA LEU A 39 45.94 10.15 -39.96
C LEU A 39 45.70 11.44 -39.18
N GLY A 40 46.73 12.30 -38.98
CA GLY A 40 46.56 13.63 -38.42
C GLY A 40 45.94 14.61 -39.42
N PRO A 41 44.71 15.09 -39.21
CA PRO A 41 44.04 16.01 -40.13
C PRO A 41 44.69 17.41 -40.05
N LYS A 42 44.48 18.24 -41.07
CA LYS A 42 44.90 19.64 -41.05
C LYS A 42 43.83 20.51 -40.38
N THR A 43 44.28 21.49 -39.61
CA THR A 43 43.41 22.50 -38.99
C THR A 43 43.67 23.87 -39.61
N GLU A 44 42.66 24.70 -39.75
CA GLU A 44 42.75 26.10 -40.20
C GLU A 44 41.75 26.93 -39.37
N GLU A 45 41.89 28.25 -39.43
CA GLU A 45 40.94 29.16 -38.79
C GLU A 45 40.08 29.84 -39.87
N ALA A 46 38.77 29.86 -39.64
CA ALA A 46 37.82 30.65 -40.42
C ALA A 46 38.02 32.16 -40.14
N ARG A 47 37.39 33.03 -40.94
CA ARG A 47 37.49 34.46 -40.82
C ARG A 47 37.11 35.03 -39.44
N ASN A 48 36.25 34.35 -38.70
CA ASN A 48 35.81 34.73 -37.35
C ASN A 48 36.66 34.11 -36.25
N GLY A 49 37.77 33.43 -36.58
CA GLY A 49 38.63 32.73 -35.62
C GLY A 49 38.10 31.39 -35.17
N MET A 50 37.11 30.80 -35.87
CA MET A 50 36.60 29.48 -35.63
C MET A 50 37.57 28.43 -36.14
N THR A 51 37.85 27.42 -35.31
CA THR A 51 38.70 26.29 -35.73
C THR A 51 37.95 25.38 -36.71
N VAL A 52 38.54 25.15 -37.86
CA VAL A 52 38.04 24.22 -38.90
C VAL A 52 39.03 23.09 -39.05
N VAL A 53 38.54 21.87 -38.93
CA VAL A 53 39.30 20.63 -39.16
C VAL A 53 38.98 20.16 -40.59
N ASN A 54 39.95 20.19 -41.46
CA ASN A 54 39.85 19.56 -42.79
C ASN A 54 40.06 18.04 -42.60
N ILE A 55 38.95 17.28 -42.48
CA ILE A 55 39.00 15.83 -42.23
C ILE A 55 39.79 15.12 -43.35
N ASN A 56 40.36 13.97 -43.00
CA ASN A 56 41.11 13.15 -43.96
C ASN A 56 40.17 12.56 -45.04
N THR A 57 40.73 12.25 -46.21
CA THR A 57 40.03 11.62 -47.31
C THR A 57 39.33 10.37 -46.83
N PRO A 58 38.02 10.22 -47.03
CA PRO A 58 37.30 8.98 -46.65
C PRO A 58 37.75 7.82 -47.57
N ASN A 59 37.79 6.63 -46.99
CA ASN A 59 38.02 5.39 -47.75
C ASN A 59 36.78 4.99 -48.58
N ASP A 60 36.87 3.85 -49.29
CA ASP A 60 35.81 3.34 -50.18
C ASP A 60 34.50 2.98 -49.40
N LYS A 61 34.54 2.89 -48.10
CA LYS A 61 33.37 2.67 -47.22
C LYS A 61 32.81 3.97 -46.65
N GLY A 62 33.43 5.12 -47.03
CA GLY A 62 33.01 6.44 -46.55
C GLY A 62 33.49 6.79 -45.14
N LEU A 63 34.49 6.07 -44.59
CA LEU A 63 35.08 6.37 -43.31
C LEU A 63 36.27 7.38 -43.47
N SER A 64 36.12 8.54 -42.86
CA SER A 64 37.23 9.47 -42.61
C SER A 64 37.81 9.20 -41.22
N HIS A 65 39.02 8.67 -41.18
CA HIS A 65 39.71 8.36 -39.91
C HIS A 65 40.71 9.48 -39.59
N ASN A 66 40.51 10.14 -38.48
CA ASN A 66 41.28 11.30 -38.02
C ASN A 66 41.83 11.01 -36.61
N GLN A 67 43.16 11.17 -36.45
CA GLN A 67 43.84 10.96 -35.17
C GLN A 67 44.35 12.27 -34.58
N TYR A 68 44.25 12.36 -33.25
CA TYR A 68 44.63 13.58 -32.53
C TYR A 68 45.44 13.24 -31.28
N ASP A 69 46.42 14.11 -30.94
CA ASP A 69 47.02 14.13 -29.60
C ASP A 69 46.10 14.81 -28.59
N ALA A 70 45.27 15.79 -29.03
CA ALA A 70 44.20 16.38 -28.24
C ALA A 70 43.05 16.81 -29.15
N PHE A 71 41.81 16.48 -28.71
CA PHE A 71 40.57 16.87 -29.40
C PHE A 71 39.61 17.50 -28.39
N ASN A 72 39.51 18.83 -28.42
CA ASN A 72 38.63 19.58 -27.54
C ASN A 72 37.74 20.52 -28.35
N VAL A 73 36.51 20.73 -27.87
CA VAL A 73 35.55 21.70 -28.41
C VAL A 73 35.35 22.78 -27.37
N ASP A 74 35.87 23.97 -27.61
CA ASP A 74 35.72 25.10 -26.69
C ASP A 74 34.33 25.75 -26.79
N HIS A 75 34.10 26.82 -26.04
CA HIS A 75 32.80 27.52 -26.02
C HIS A 75 32.43 28.19 -27.36
N LYS A 76 33.40 28.43 -28.25
CA LYS A 76 33.14 28.96 -29.60
C LYS A 76 32.61 27.86 -30.53
N GLY A 77 33.02 26.63 -30.28
CA GLY A 77 32.67 25.46 -31.09
C GLY A 77 33.82 24.95 -31.96
N LEU A 78 33.54 23.99 -32.82
CA LEU A 78 34.49 23.36 -33.73
C LEU A 78 33.76 22.94 -35.01
N ILE A 79 34.39 23.11 -36.16
CA ILE A 79 33.85 22.66 -37.46
C ILE A 79 34.68 21.49 -38.00
N LEU A 80 33.99 20.37 -38.33
CA LEU A 80 34.53 19.25 -39.11
C LEU A 80 34.14 19.48 -40.58
N ASN A 81 35.13 19.83 -41.43
CA ASN A 81 34.88 20.18 -42.83
C ASN A 81 34.68 18.94 -43.69
N ASN A 82 33.41 18.58 -43.92
CA ASN A 82 32.96 17.48 -44.80
C ASN A 82 32.34 18.01 -46.09
N ALA A 83 32.85 19.12 -46.58
CA ALA A 83 32.38 19.75 -47.80
C ALA A 83 33.45 19.71 -48.88
N ASN A 84 33.13 19.22 -50.05
CA ASN A 84 34.03 19.20 -51.22
C ASN A 84 33.95 20.48 -52.09
N ARG A 85 33.19 21.47 -51.63
CA ARG A 85 33.01 22.81 -52.24
C ARG A 85 32.70 23.84 -51.14
N PRO A 86 32.83 25.14 -51.42
CA PRO A 86 32.48 26.16 -50.44
C PRO A 86 31.04 25.99 -49.96
N VAL A 87 30.87 26.13 -48.66
CA VAL A 87 29.58 25.90 -47.96
C VAL A 87 29.37 26.93 -46.87
N ASN A 88 28.12 27.25 -46.55
CA ASN A 88 27.72 28.07 -45.44
C ASN A 88 27.53 27.22 -44.19
N THR A 89 28.15 27.58 -43.07
CA THR A 89 28.09 26.95 -41.77
C THR A 89 27.37 27.85 -40.76
N GLU A 90 26.77 27.25 -39.72
CA GLU A 90 26.14 28.02 -38.65
C GLU A 90 27.19 28.75 -37.78
N LEU A 91 28.36 28.13 -37.52
CA LEU A 91 29.37 28.65 -36.63
C LEU A 91 30.32 29.70 -37.27
N ALA A 92 30.62 29.59 -38.56
CA ALA A 92 31.62 30.43 -39.22
C ALA A 92 31.14 31.12 -40.48
N GLY A 93 29.88 30.98 -40.88
CA GLY A 93 29.41 31.45 -42.18
C GLY A 93 30.07 30.67 -43.34
N TYR A 94 30.43 31.33 -44.42
CA TYR A 94 31.04 30.67 -45.57
C TYR A 94 32.48 30.23 -45.28
N ILE A 95 32.74 28.93 -45.48
CA ILE A 95 34.08 28.33 -45.48
C ILE A 95 34.40 27.69 -46.82
N MET A 96 35.69 27.53 -47.15
CA MET A 96 36.14 26.83 -48.33
C MET A 96 35.87 25.31 -48.20
N GLY A 97 35.74 24.64 -49.34
CA GLY A 97 35.72 23.20 -49.43
C GLY A 97 37.00 22.57 -48.84
N ASN A 98 36.89 21.41 -48.27
CA ASN A 98 38.03 20.66 -47.74
C ASN A 98 38.96 20.22 -48.89
N PRO A 99 40.20 20.59 -48.91
CA PRO A 99 41.13 20.24 -49.99
C PRO A 99 41.42 18.72 -50.07
N ASN A 100 41.16 17.97 -49.01
CA ASN A 100 41.30 16.53 -48.98
C ASN A 100 40.12 15.79 -49.63
N LEU A 101 38.99 16.47 -49.95
CA LEU A 101 37.78 15.87 -50.46
C LEU A 101 37.63 16.14 -51.99
N VAL A 102 38.54 15.59 -52.78
CA VAL A 102 38.46 15.67 -54.23
C VAL A 102 37.37 14.74 -54.83
N GLY A 103 36.87 13.79 -54.05
CA GLY A 103 35.87 12.86 -54.40
C GLY A 103 34.63 12.90 -53.44
N PRO A 104 34.09 11.77 -53.02
CA PRO A 104 32.92 11.68 -52.15
C PRO A 104 33.26 12.22 -50.74
N THR A 105 32.23 12.75 -50.09
CA THR A 105 32.31 13.20 -48.68
C THR A 105 32.20 12.00 -47.75
N ALA A 106 32.58 12.16 -46.47
CA ALA A 106 32.50 11.09 -45.47
C ALA A 106 31.05 10.82 -45.07
N ASN A 107 30.72 9.55 -44.86
CA ASN A 107 29.51 9.08 -44.20
C ASN A 107 29.74 8.97 -42.66
N THR A 108 30.98 8.63 -42.28
CA THR A 108 31.42 8.50 -40.90
C THR A 108 32.71 9.28 -40.70
N ILE A 109 32.75 10.14 -39.68
CA ILE A 109 33.94 10.90 -39.29
C ILE A 109 34.38 10.35 -37.93
N LEU A 110 35.45 9.56 -37.90
CA LEU A 110 36.05 9.05 -36.67
C LEU A 110 37.14 10.03 -36.21
N ASN A 111 36.92 10.61 -35.03
CA ASN A 111 37.90 11.42 -34.32
C ASN A 111 38.48 10.61 -33.18
N GLU A 112 39.63 10.03 -33.36
CA GLU A 112 40.31 9.16 -32.40
C GLU A 112 41.42 9.94 -31.69
N VAL A 113 41.38 9.99 -30.36
CA VAL A 113 42.44 10.61 -29.55
C VAL A 113 43.43 9.52 -29.13
N THR A 114 44.66 9.69 -29.58
CA THR A 114 45.81 8.83 -29.27
C THR A 114 46.74 9.39 -28.20
N GLY A 115 46.52 10.64 -27.83
CA GLY A 115 47.25 11.29 -26.72
C GLY A 115 46.72 10.87 -25.35
N THR A 116 47.26 11.48 -24.30
CA THR A 116 46.97 11.10 -22.90
C THR A 116 45.92 11.98 -22.21
N GLY A 117 45.49 13.08 -22.86
CA GLY A 117 44.50 14.00 -22.31
C GLY A 117 43.05 13.56 -22.58
N ALA A 118 42.14 13.83 -21.64
CA ALA A 118 40.72 13.67 -21.87
C ALA A 118 40.17 14.72 -22.87
N THR A 119 39.07 14.39 -23.53
CA THR A 119 38.33 15.33 -24.38
C THR A 119 37.40 16.19 -23.55
N SER A 120 37.37 17.50 -23.80
CA SER A 120 36.36 18.43 -23.28
C SER A 120 35.49 18.97 -24.41
N MET A 121 34.17 18.89 -24.26
CA MET A 121 33.20 19.42 -25.21
C MET A 121 32.34 20.50 -24.53
N ASN A 122 32.72 21.77 -24.73
CA ASN A 122 32.09 22.91 -24.06
C ASN A 122 31.31 23.83 -25.02
N GLY A 123 31.08 23.37 -26.25
CA GLY A 123 30.42 24.12 -27.30
C GLY A 123 29.87 23.22 -28.39
N ALA A 124 29.48 23.85 -29.50
CA ALA A 124 28.91 23.15 -30.65
C ALA A 124 29.98 22.49 -31.54
N LEU A 125 29.70 21.27 -31.99
CA LEU A 125 30.45 20.58 -33.03
C LEU A 125 29.61 20.52 -34.30
N GLU A 126 30.06 21.25 -35.35
CA GLU A 126 29.37 21.33 -36.63
C GLU A 126 30.04 20.48 -37.70
N VAL A 127 29.26 19.72 -38.44
CA VAL A 127 29.70 19.07 -39.69
C VAL A 127 29.37 19.98 -40.86
N ALA A 128 30.39 20.55 -41.52
CA ALA A 128 30.17 21.38 -42.70
C ALA A 128 29.88 20.48 -43.92
N GLY A 129 28.95 20.90 -44.75
CA GLY A 129 28.55 20.15 -45.96
C GLY A 129 27.61 18.99 -45.73
N ASN A 130 27.96 17.82 -46.17
CA ASN A 130 27.10 16.63 -46.05
C ASN A 130 27.11 16.10 -44.63
N LYS A 131 25.92 15.68 -44.12
CA LYS A 131 25.77 15.06 -42.81
C LYS A 131 26.60 13.78 -42.70
N ALA A 132 27.14 13.54 -41.53
CA ALA A 132 27.91 12.33 -41.24
C ALA A 132 27.62 11.84 -39.80
N HIS A 133 27.90 10.58 -39.56
CA HIS A 133 28.01 10.03 -38.21
C HIS A 133 29.35 10.52 -37.62
N VAL A 134 29.27 11.24 -36.50
CA VAL A 134 30.46 11.77 -35.80
C VAL A 134 30.77 10.82 -34.63
N ILE A 135 32.00 10.32 -34.62
CA ILE A 135 32.54 9.51 -33.54
C ILE A 135 33.65 10.28 -32.84
N ILE A 136 33.55 10.42 -31.53
CA ILE A 136 34.63 10.91 -30.67
C ILE A 136 35.06 9.74 -29.78
N ALA A 137 36.25 9.21 -30.00
CA ALA A 137 36.83 8.10 -29.29
C ALA A 137 38.05 8.56 -28.48
N ASN A 138 37.94 8.54 -27.14
CA ASN A 138 39.04 8.91 -26.27
C ASN A 138 39.08 8.01 -25.01
N PRO A 139 40.02 7.05 -24.91
CA PRO A 139 40.13 6.13 -23.78
C PRO A 139 40.43 6.82 -22.44
N ASN A 140 40.91 8.09 -22.46
CA ASN A 140 41.20 8.84 -21.24
C ASN A 140 39.97 9.51 -20.63
N GLY A 141 38.81 9.50 -21.33
CA GLY A 141 37.56 10.09 -20.89
C GLY A 141 37.07 11.27 -21.75
N ILE A 142 35.79 11.56 -21.59
CA ILE A 142 35.10 12.63 -22.27
C ILE A 142 34.28 13.44 -21.27
N SER A 143 34.45 14.76 -21.23
CA SER A 143 33.65 15.67 -20.43
C SER A 143 32.82 16.55 -21.36
N VAL A 144 31.53 16.63 -21.16
CA VAL A 144 30.61 17.46 -21.94
C VAL A 144 29.93 18.46 -21.01
N ASN A 145 30.04 19.77 -21.32
CA ASN A 145 29.37 20.80 -20.53
C ASN A 145 28.90 21.94 -21.43
N ASN A 146 27.69 21.95 -21.90
CA ASN A 146 27.11 22.76 -22.95
C ASN A 146 27.41 22.23 -24.36
N GLY A 147 27.46 20.91 -24.53
CA GLY A 147 27.70 20.27 -25.82
C GLY A 147 26.47 20.32 -26.72
N THR A 148 26.66 20.44 -28.03
CA THR A 148 25.64 20.26 -29.04
C THR A 148 26.24 19.82 -30.37
N PHE A 149 25.44 19.20 -31.24
CA PHE A 149 25.83 18.76 -32.57
C PHE A 149 25.01 19.51 -33.60
N ILE A 150 25.70 20.08 -34.61
CA ILE A 150 25.09 20.76 -35.75
C ILE A 150 25.35 19.95 -37.00
N ASN A 151 24.31 19.66 -37.79
CA ASN A 151 24.40 18.95 -39.05
C ASN A 151 25.06 17.54 -38.94
N ALA A 152 25.11 16.94 -37.76
CA ALA A 152 25.48 15.53 -37.58
C ALA A 152 24.29 14.64 -37.79
N ASN A 153 24.45 13.50 -38.49
CA ASN A 153 23.40 12.49 -38.61
C ASN A 153 23.19 11.76 -37.30
N SER A 154 24.28 11.28 -36.74
CA SER A 154 24.32 10.65 -35.41
C SER A 154 25.65 10.98 -34.72
N ALA A 155 25.74 10.79 -33.43
CA ALA A 155 26.94 11.04 -32.66
C ALA A 155 27.23 9.87 -31.73
N THR A 156 28.52 9.46 -31.66
CA THR A 156 28.97 8.46 -30.69
C THR A 156 30.10 9.04 -29.85
N LEU A 157 29.92 9.13 -28.58
CA LEU A 157 30.95 9.43 -27.57
C LEU A 157 31.40 8.10 -26.96
N THR A 158 32.70 7.82 -27.07
CA THR A 158 33.18 6.52 -26.50
C THR A 158 34.56 6.67 -25.86
N THR A 159 34.77 5.94 -24.78
CA THR A 159 36.10 5.66 -24.19
C THR A 159 36.71 4.37 -24.73
N GLY A 160 36.01 3.68 -25.65
CA GLY A 160 36.54 2.50 -26.30
C GLY A 160 37.47 2.83 -27.47
N ASN A 161 38.51 2.01 -27.65
CA ASN A 161 39.32 2.00 -28.83
C ASN A 161 38.50 1.51 -30.04
N PRO A 162 38.46 2.22 -31.17
CA PRO A 162 37.69 1.78 -32.33
C PRO A 162 38.24 0.48 -32.93
N ILE A 163 37.36 -0.41 -33.34
CA ILE A 163 37.69 -1.63 -34.09
C ILE A 163 37.28 -1.41 -35.55
N ILE A 164 38.26 -1.38 -36.42
CA ILE A 164 38.05 -1.12 -37.86
C ILE A 164 38.31 -2.42 -38.62
N ASN A 165 37.30 -2.91 -39.32
CA ASN A 165 37.40 -4.08 -40.15
C ASN A 165 36.87 -3.75 -41.59
N ASN A 166 37.60 -4.15 -42.59
CA ASN A 166 37.23 -3.93 -44.01
C ASN A 166 36.87 -2.46 -44.30
N GLY A 167 37.57 -1.52 -43.68
CA GLY A 167 37.38 -0.10 -43.88
C GLY A 167 36.19 0.55 -43.17
N SER A 168 35.52 -0.16 -42.29
CA SER A 168 34.38 0.34 -41.51
C SER A 168 34.62 0.15 -40.02
N VAL A 169 34.08 1.05 -39.18
CA VAL A 169 34.04 0.86 -37.72
C VAL A 169 33.00 -0.21 -37.42
N THR A 170 33.43 -1.34 -36.87
CA THR A 170 32.59 -2.48 -36.53
C THR A 170 32.38 -2.65 -35.03
N GLY A 171 33.07 -1.86 -34.21
CA GLY A 171 32.90 -1.96 -32.76
C GLY A 171 33.90 -1.08 -32.02
N TYR A 172 33.89 -1.26 -30.71
CA TYR A 172 34.74 -0.55 -29.75
C TYR A 172 35.18 -1.48 -28.62
N GLN A 173 36.44 -1.34 -28.21
CA GLN A 173 36.98 -2.05 -27.04
C GLN A 173 37.05 -1.05 -25.87
N VAL A 174 36.07 -1.10 -24.99
CA VAL A 174 36.01 -0.28 -23.76
C VAL A 174 36.74 -1.01 -22.64
N GLN A 175 37.81 -0.40 -22.09
CA GLN A 175 38.57 -0.97 -20.97
C GLN A 175 38.65 -0.04 -19.77
N GLN A 176 38.44 1.25 -19.98
CA GLN A 176 38.58 2.31 -18.98
C GLN A 176 37.86 3.58 -19.42
N GLY A 177 37.92 4.57 -18.55
CA GLY A 177 37.46 5.95 -18.82
C GLY A 177 35.97 6.15 -18.58
N SER A 178 35.60 7.39 -18.32
CA SER A 178 34.23 7.82 -18.10
C SER A 178 33.78 8.89 -19.06
N ILE A 179 32.49 8.96 -19.31
CA ILE A 179 31.83 10.10 -19.95
C ILE A 179 31.07 10.86 -18.85
N THR A 180 31.36 12.13 -18.68
CA THR A 180 30.73 12.99 -17.69
C THR A 180 29.97 14.13 -18.38
N VAL A 181 28.67 14.27 -18.11
CA VAL A 181 27.88 15.42 -18.57
C VAL A 181 27.69 16.38 -17.40
N GLY A 182 28.26 17.55 -17.52
CA GLY A 182 28.24 18.64 -16.53
C GLY A 182 26.87 19.36 -16.49
N GLU A 183 26.75 20.34 -15.58
CA GLU A 183 25.46 21.01 -15.28
C GLU A 183 24.78 21.67 -16.49
N LYS A 184 25.57 22.18 -17.46
CA LYS A 184 25.04 22.81 -18.68
C LYS A 184 24.55 21.80 -19.72
N GLY A 185 24.79 20.51 -19.49
CA GLY A 185 24.19 19.40 -20.24
C GLY A 185 24.75 19.15 -21.63
N LEU A 186 24.06 18.28 -22.35
CA LEU A 186 24.25 17.93 -23.75
C LEU A 186 22.92 18.03 -24.49
N ASN A 187 22.86 18.88 -25.50
CA ASN A 187 21.73 18.99 -26.41
C ASN A 187 22.02 18.33 -27.75
N ALA A 188 21.63 17.08 -27.90
CA ALA A 188 21.75 16.29 -29.11
C ALA A 188 20.38 16.04 -29.80
N SER A 189 19.35 16.84 -29.50
CA SER A 189 17.98 16.69 -30.01
C SER A 189 17.88 16.84 -31.55
N LYS A 190 18.90 17.41 -32.21
CA LYS A 190 18.95 17.55 -33.66
C LYS A 190 19.56 16.33 -34.36
N THR A 191 20.26 15.43 -33.63
CA THR A 191 20.79 14.16 -34.18
C THR A 191 19.76 13.07 -34.14
N ALA A 192 19.80 12.15 -35.09
CA ALA A 192 18.87 11.01 -35.08
C ALA A 192 19.13 10.07 -33.90
N ARG A 193 20.41 9.84 -33.57
CA ARG A 193 20.83 9.01 -32.42
C ARG A 193 22.10 9.57 -31.78
N THR A 194 22.18 9.44 -30.46
CA THR A 194 23.38 9.79 -29.68
C THR A 194 23.76 8.65 -28.77
N ASP A 195 25.00 8.16 -28.90
CA ASP A 195 25.48 7.00 -28.18
C ASP A 195 26.57 7.40 -27.16
N MET A 196 26.58 6.82 -25.99
CA MET A 196 27.60 6.95 -24.96
C MET A 196 28.09 5.55 -24.54
N LEU A 197 29.34 5.22 -24.90
CA LEU A 197 29.93 3.91 -24.69
C LEU A 197 31.20 4.07 -23.84
N ALA A 198 31.15 3.72 -22.55
CA ALA A 198 32.25 3.95 -21.61
C ALA A 198 32.24 2.92 -20.46
N GLU A 199 33.33 2.87 -19.68
CA GLU A 199 33.29 2.08 -18.44
C GLU A 199 32.22 2.61 -17.44
N ALA A 200 32.06 3.95 -17.38
CA ALA A 200 31.05 4.63 -16.58
C ALA A 200 30.51 5.89 -17.29
N VAL A 201 29.27 6.21 -17.06
CA VAL A 201 28.60 7.44 -17.56
C VAL A 201 27.99 8.17 -16.38
N GLN A 202 28.32 9.46 -16.21
CA GLN A 202 27.84 10.32 -15.15
C GLN A 202 27.06 11.50 -15.72
N LEU A 203 25.80 11.66 -15.30
CA LEU A 203 24.91 12.73 -15.72
C LEU A 203 24.68 13.70 -14.58
N ASN A 204 25.51 14.73 -14.47
CA ASN A 204 25.33 15.84 -13.52
C ASN A 204 24.44 16.95 -14.10
N GLY A 205 24.11 16.88 -15.37
CA GLY A 205 23.21 17.77 -16.09
C GLY A 205 22.28 16.98 -17.00
N LYS A 206 21.51 17.70 -17.82
CA LYS A 206 20.50 17.13 -18.69
C LYS A 206 21.05 16.73 -20.05
N VAL A 207 20.66 15.55 -20.52
CA VAL A 207 20.91 15.08 -21.89
C VAL A 207 19.59 15.09 -22.64
N TRP A 208 19.56 15.77 -23.78
CA TRP A 208 18.43 15.78 -24.70
C TRP A 208 18.83 15.06 -26.00
N ALA A 209 18.14 13.99 -26.35
CA ALA A 209 18.39 13.20 -27.55
C ALA A 209 17.07 12.79 -28.22
N LYS A 210 17.14 12.35 -29.50
CA LYS A 210 16.00 11.63 -30.11
C LYS A 210 16.03 10.18 -29.65
N ASP A 211 17.02 9.41 -30.13
CA ASP A 211 17.28 8.07 -29.64
C ASP A 211 18.66 8.04 -28.97
N THR A 212 18.80 7.22 -27.94
CA THR A 212 20.08 7.09 -27.25
C THR A 212 20.40 5.65 -26.88
N GLN A 213 21.69 5.31 -26.98
CA GLN A 213 22.23 4.05 -26.47
C GLN A 213 23.31 4.38 -25.46
N VAL A 214 23.23 3.82 -24.27
CA VAL A 214 24.24 3.94 -23.22
C VAL A 214 24.75 2.54 -22.89
N VAL A 215 26.03 2.30 -23.12
CA VAL A 215 26.68 1.03 -22.77
C VAL A 215 27.77 1.31 -21.77
N THR A 216 27.70 0.64 -20.63
CA THR A 216 28.63 0.83 -19.53
C THR A 216 29.31 -0.50 -19.12
N GLY A 217 30.51 -0.38 -18.54
CA GLY A 217 31.35 -1.50 -18.15
C GLY A 217 32.52 -1.73 -19.11
N LYS A 218 33.37 -2.71 -18.78
CA LYS A 218 34.48 -3.15 -19.63
C LYS A 218 33.97 -4.14 -20.65
N ASN A 219 33.84 -3.68 -21.89
CA ASN A 219 33.12 -4.40 -22.95
C ASN A 219 33.83 -4.35 -24.30
N ALA A 220 33.65 -5.43 -25.07
CA ALA A 220 33.74 -5.39 -26.51
C ALA A 220 32.32 -5.13 -27.06
N VAL A 221 32.14 -3.97 -27.68
CA VAL A 221 30.86 -3.53 -28.23
C VAL A 221 30.90 -3.67 -29.74
N SER A 222 29.94 -4.41 -30.32
CA SER A 222 29.80 -4.53 -31.79
C SER A 222 28.71 -3.58 -32.27
N VAL A 223 28.96 -2.98 -33.46
CA VAL A 223 27.98 -2.09 -34.09
C VAL A 223 27.73 -2.50 -35.53
N ASP A 224 26.54 -2.15 -36.04
CA ASP A 224 26.21 -2.30 -37.46
C ASP A 224 26.77 -1.12 -38.30
N SER A 225 26.46 -1.14 -39.62
CA SER A 225 26.91 -0.09 -40.53
C SER A 225 26.36 1.31 -40.26
N SER A 226 25.29 1.41 -39.47
CA SER A 226 24.73 2.70 -39.01
C SER A 226 25.35 3.17 -37.67
N GLY A 227 26.24 2.38 -37.07
CA GLY A 227 26.82 2.56 -35.74
C GLY A 227 25.90 2.18 -34.59
N LYS A 228 24.76 1.50 -34.85
CA LYS A 228 23.87 1.00 -33.81
C LYS A 228 24.48 -0.23 -33.13
N VAL A 229 24.45 -0.26 -31.81
CA VAL A 229 24.93 -1.39 -31.01
C VAL A 229 24.13 -2.64 -31.33
N THR A 230 24.81 -3.72 -31.66
CA THR A 230 24.22 -5.03 -32.00
C THR A 230 24.56 -6.11 -30.99
N ASN A 231 25.72 -5.98 -30.32
CA ASN A 231 26.13 -6.92 -29.28
C ASN A 231 27.06 -6.23 -28.28
N VAL A 232 26.96 -6.65 -27.02
CA VAL A 232 27.82 -6.23 -25.92
C VAL A 232 28.36 -7.45 -25.22
N HIS A 233 29.67 -7.61 -25.24
CA HIS A 233 30.37 -8.73 -24.60
C HIS A 233 31.26 -8.21 -23.48
N LYS A 234 31.01 -8.63 -22.23
CA LYS A 234 31.82 -8.28 -21.05
C LYS A 234 33.24 -8.83 -21.20
N THR A 235 34.24 -7.97 -21.07
CA THR A 235 35.66 -8.35 -21.20
C THR A 235 36.46 -8.19 -19.91
N GLY A 236 35.86 -7.65 -18.87
CA GLY A 236 36.51 -7.46 -17.58
C GLY A 236 35.53 -7.00 -16.51
N GLU A 237 35.98 -7.08 -15.26
CA GLU A 237 35.22 -6.62 -14.11
C GLU A 237 35.33 -5.11 -13.96
N SER A 238 34.24 -4.46 -13.57
CA SER A 238 34.18 -3.05 -13.24
C SER A 238 33.34 -2.84 -11.97
N SER A 239 33.95 -2.24 -10.97
CA SER A 239 33.29 -1.85 -9.71
C SER A 239 32.69 -0.44 -9.75
N GLN A 240 32.84 0.29 -10.85
CA GLN A 240 32.25 1.60 -11.01
C GLN A 240 30.74 1.51 -11.19
N VAL A 241 30.03 2.58 -10.82
CA VAL A 241 28.61 2.74 -11.18
C VAL A 241 28.52 2.89 -12.70
N GLY A 242 27.73 2.06 -13.35
CA GLY A 242 27.58 2.10 -14.80
C GLY A 242 27.01 3.44 -15.27
N LEU A 243 25.72 3.63 -15.16
CA LEU A 243 25.05 4.91 -15.40
C LEU A 243 24.68 5.55 -14.06
N ASP A 244 25.26 6.69 -13.75
CA ASP A 244 24.97 7.48 -12.55
C ASP A 244 24.30 8.80 -12.92
N VAL A 245 23.05 8.99 -12.50
CA VAL A 245 22.25 10.19 -12.77
C VAL A 245 22.07 10.96 -11.47
N ALA A 246 22.71 12.10 -11.35
CA ALA A 246 22.60 12.98 -10.19
C ALA A 246 21.18 13.57 -10.06
N ALA A 247 20.85 14.09 -8.89
CA ALA A 247 19.52 14.64 -8.60
C ALA A 247 19.06 15.76 -9.54
N ILE A 248 19.99 16.58 -10.02
CA ILE A 248 19.74 17.63 -11.03
C ILE A 248 19.94 17.15 -12.47
N GLY A 249 20.50 15.94 -12.63
CA GLY A 249 20.78 15.33 -13.92
C GLY A 249 19.53 14.69 -14.52
N GLY A 250 19.64 14.31 -15.76
CA GLY A 250 18.56 13.58 -16.42
C GLY A 250 18.87 13.24 -17.87
N MET A 251 18.11 12.31 -18.42
CA MET A 251 18.15 11.95 -19.83
C MET A 251 16.72 11.95 -20.38
N TYR A 252 16.53 12.65 -21.46
CA TYR A 252 15.25 12.82 -22.14
C TYR A 252 15.41 12.40 -23.60
N ALA A 253 14.71 11.36 -24.00
CA ALA A 253 14.78 10.84 -25.37
C ALA A 253 13.44 10.25 -25.83
N ASN A 254 13.31 9.97 -27.13
CA ASN A 254 12.19 9.16 -27.63
C ASN A 254 12.38 7.71 -27.22
N SER A 255 13.57 7.16 -27.45
CA SER A 255 13.90 5.80 -27.05
C SER A 255 15.27 5.76 -26.35
N MET A 256 15.36 4.96 -25.31
CA MET A 256 16.59 4.72 -24.55
C MET A 256 16.91 3.22 -24.52
N TYR A 257 18.14 2.89 -24.81
CA TYR A 257 18.69 1.55 -24.69
C TYR A 257 19.89 1.60 -23.74
N LEU A 258 19.74 1.10 -22.53
CA LEU A 258 20.74 1.15 -21.46
C LEU A 258 21.25 -0.27 -21.20
N VAL A 259 22.53 -0.51 -21.49
CA VAL A 259 23.21 -1.77 -21.21
C VAL A 259 24.32 -1.55 -20.20
N GLY A 260 24.29 -2.29 -19.11
CA GLY A 260 25.30 -2.23 -18.06
C GLY A 260 25.90 -3.59 -17.73
N THR A 261 27.21 -3.74 -17.85
CA THR A 261 27.95 -4.96 -17.44
C THR A 261 28.76 -4.76 -16.14
N ASN A 262 28.52 -3.63 -15.45
CA ASN A 262 29.12 -3.33 -14.16
C ASN A 262 28.56 -4.24 -13.08
N ASP A 263 29.42 -4.74 -12.19
CA ASP A 263 29.04 -5.78 -11.22
C ASP A 263 28.27 -5.31 -10.00
N GLY A 264 28.35 -4.01 -9.68
CA GLY A 264 27.62 -3.38 -8.58
C GLY A 264 26.33 -2.71 -9.04
N PHE A 265 26.38 -1.39 -9.19
CA PHE A 265 25.29 -0.60 -9.73
C PHE A 265 25.41 -0.53 -11.25
N GLY A 266 24.50 -1.15 -11.97
CA GLY A 266 24.35 -0.94 -13.40
C GLY A 266 23.76 0.42 -13.72
N VAL A 267 22.68 0.82 -12.99
CA VAL A 267 22.05 2.13 -13.08
C VAL A 267 21.76 2.64 -11.67
N ASN A 268 22.21 3.86 -11.37
CA ASN A 268 21.84 4.61 -10.18
C ASN A 268 21.17 5.92 -10.61
N ASN A 269 19.84 5.99 -10.40
CA ASN A 269 19.06 7.16 -10.81
C ASN A 269 18.57 7.96 -9.60
N GLN A 270 19.07 9.17 -9.43
CA GLN A 270 18.55 10.15 -8.47
C GLN A 270 17.80 11.31 -9.17
N GLY A 271 17.96 11.43 -10.48
CA GLY A 271 17.36 12.45 -11.34
C GLY A 271 16.18 11.90 -12.16
N VAL A 272 16.19 12.19 -13.47
CA VAL A 272 15.10 11.81 -14.36
C VAL A 272 15.61 11.02 -15.57
N LEU A 273 15.07 9.83 -15.79
CA LEU A 273 15.19 9.08 -17.04
C LEU A 273 13.80 9.06 -17.71
N SER A 274 13.64 9.77 -18.81
CA SER A 274 12.35 9.92 -19.48
C SER A 274 12.43 9.54 -20.95
N ALA A 275 11.86 8.38 -21.31
CA ALA A 275 11.68 7.95 -22.68
C ALA A 275 10.23 8.20 -23.13
N GLN A 276 10.03 8.88 -24.27
CA GLN A 276 8.67 9.12 -24.76
C GLN A 276 8.02 7.83 -25.26
N ASN A 277 8.80 6.93 -25.88
CA ASN A 277 8.34 5.68 -26.43
C ASN A 277 8.83 4.51 -25.57
N LYS A 278 10.08 4.10 -25.78
CA LYS A 278 10.59 2.85 -25.19
C LYS A 278 11.84 3.08 -24.34
N LEU A 279 11.83 2.48 -23.17
CA LEU A 279 13.00 2.29 -22.32
C LEU A 279 13.37 0.81 -22.28
N THR A 280 14.58 0.48 -22.68
CA THR A 280 15.13 -0.86 -22.45
C THR A 280 16.33 -0.75 -21.50
N VAL A 281 16.30 -1.52 -20.44
CA VAL A 281 17.43 -1.66 -19.51
C VAL A 281 17.84 -3.12 -19.47
N ASP A 282 19.09 -3.39 -19.80
CA ASP A 282 19.72 -4.71 -19.69
C ASP A 282 21.00 -4.57 -18.86
N SER A 283 20.93 -4.96 -17.59
CA SER A 283 22.02 -4.76 -16.66
C SER A 283 22.33 -6.02 -15.86
N THR A 284 23.58 -6.42 -15.81
CA THR A 284 24.05 -7.49 -14.93
C THR A 284 24.16 -7.03 -13.47
N GLY A 285 24.24 -5.73 -13.23
CA GLY A 285 24.22 -5.11 -11.92
C GLY A 285 22.81 -4.74 -11.48
N LYS A 286 22.69 -4.03 -10.34
CA LYS A 286 21.41 -3.55 -9.84
C LYS A 286 21.00 -2.23 -10.48
N LEU A 287 19.68 -2.03 -10.59
CA LEU A 287 19.06 -0.74 -10.87
C LEU A 287 18.53 -0.17 -9.57
N GLN A 288 19.09 0.95 -9.11
CA GLN A 288 18.57 1.72 -7.99
C GLN A 288 17.89 3.00 -8.50
N ASN A 289 16.67 3.24 -8.04
CA ASN A 289 15.92 4.44 -8.42
C ASN A 289 15.41 5.19 -7.17
N ILE A 290 15.92 6.38 -6.96
CA ILE A 290 15.44 7.35 -5.96
C ILE A 290 14.74 8.53 -6.64
N GLY A 291 15.01 8.70 -7.95
CA GLY A 291 14.43 9.71 -8.81
C GLY A 291 13.22 9.23 -9.59
N THR A 292 13.07 9.69 -10.80
CA THR A 292 11.95 9.34 -11.69
C THR A 292 12.44 8.59 -12.92
N ILE A 293 11.84 7.44 -13.20
CA ILE A 293 11.94 6.72 -14.46
C ILE A 293 10.56 6.75 -15.11
N ALA A 294 10.47 7.23 -16.34
CA ALA A 294 9.21 7.35 -17.06
C ALA A 294 9.35 6.90 -18.51
N ALA A 295 8.44 6.01 -18.96
CA ALA A 295 8.41 5.52 -20.34
C ALA A 295 6.98 5.18 -20.76
N THR A 296 6.72 5.11 -22.08
CA THR A 296 5.47 4.47 -22.55
C THR A 296 5.59 2.97 -22.39
N ASP A 297 6.64 2.37 -22.96
CA ASP A 297 6.94 0.96 -22.75
C ASP A 297 8.29 0.80 -22.05
N ALA A 298 8.36 -0.01 -21.02
CA ALA A 298 9.61 -0.35 -20.35
C ALA A 298 9.87 -1.86 -20.41
N ASP A 299 11.10 -2.21 -20.73
CA ASP A 299 11.61 -3.57 -20.70
C ASP A 299 12.88 -3.58 -19.87
N VAL A 300 12.80 -4.14 -18.66
CA VAL A 300 13.86 -4.04 -17.67
C VAL A 300 14.33 -5.43 -17.26
N THR A 301 15.59 -5.73 -17.57
CA THR A 301 16.30 -6.90 -17.07
C THR A 301 17.45 -6.43 -16.18
N THR A 302 17.47 -6.84 -14.94
CA THR A 302 18.50 -6.42 -13.96
C THR A 302 18.65 -7.44 -12.85
N LYS A 303 19.78 -7.43 -12.14
CA LYS A 303 19.99 -8.31 -11.01
C LYS A 303 19.05 -7.99 -9.83
N SER A 304 18.86 -6.72 -9.53
CA SER A 304 17.95 -6.24 -8.50
C SER A 304 17.35 -4.92 -8.95
N PHE A 305 16.04 -4.76 -8.79
CA PHE A 305 15.37 -3.50 -9.00
C PHE A 305 14.96 -2.91 -7.65
N GLU A 306 15.65 -1.84 -7.25
CA GLU A 306 15.49 -1.20 -5.96
C GLU A 306 14.92 0.22 -6.12
N GLN A 307 13.75 0.48 -5.60
CA GLN A 307 13.18 1.82 -5.46
C GLN A 307 13.14 2.22 -3.99
N MET A 308 13.74 3.37 -3.68
CA MET A 308 13.88 3.87 -2.32
C MET A 308 13.29 5.27 -2.21
N ASN A 309 12.79 5.61 -1.02
CA ASN A 309 12.30 6.94 -0.71
C ASN A 309 11.27 7.45 -1.72
N ARG A 310 11.65 8.42 -2.56
CA ARG A 310 10.81 9.04 -3.59
C ARG A 310 10.90 8.40 -4.96
N GLY A 311 11.55 7.24 -5.09
CA GLY A 311 11.71 6.57 -6.37
C GLY A 311 10.39 6.34 -7.10
N LYS A 312 10.30 6.71 -8.37
CA LYS A 312 9.07 6.62 -9.16
C LYS A 312 9.35 5.92 -10.48
N LEU A 313 8.53 4.93 -10.78
CA LEU A 313 8.44 4.33 -12.11
C LEU A 313 7.05 4.58 -12.66
N TYR A 314 6.97 5.32 -13.76
CA TYR A 314 5.73 5.63 -14.45
C TYR A 314 5.80 5.10 -15.88
N VAL A 315 4.92 4.17 -16.20
CA VAL A 315 4.86 3.55 -17.53
C VAL A 315 3.41 3.39 -17.99
N ASP A 316 3.21 3.21 -19.30
CA ASP A 316 1.95 2.65 -19.78
C ASP A 316 2.00 1.13 -19.64
N THR A 317 3.05 0.48 -20.16
CA THR A 317 3.29 -0.94 -19.98
C THR A 317 4.72 -1.20 -19.52
N ALA A 318 4.92 -2.23 -18.70
CA ALA A 318 6.27 -2.66 -18.36
C ALA A 318 6.40 -4.17 -18.22
N LYS A 319 7.58 -4.67 -18.62
CA LYS A 319 8.07 -6.01 -18.36
C LYS A 319 9.34 -5.90 -17.52
N ILE A 320 9.34 -6.51 -16.34
CA ILE A 320 10.45 -6.46 -15.41
C ILE A 320 10.91 -7.89 -15.10
N THR A 321 12.16 -8.21 -15.42
CA THR A 321 12.80 -9.46 -15.07
C THR A 321 13.97 -9.18 -14.15
N THR A 322 13.95 -9.72 -12.93
CA THR A 322 14.97 -9.43 -11.92
C THR A 322 14.99 -10.54 -10.86
N ASP A 323 16.12 -10.69 -10.14
CA ASP A 323 16.15 -11.61 -8.99
C ASP A 323 15.34 -11.08 -7.81
N SER A 324 15.28 -9.76 -7.63
CA SER A 324 14.52 -9.13 -6.54
C SER A 324 13.94 -7.78 -6.92
N VAL A 325 12.73 -7.52 -6.47
CA VAL A 325 12.10 -6.19 -6.47
C VAL A 325 12.04 -5.69 -5.03
N ILE A 326 12.65 -4.55 -4.76
CA ILE A 326 12.66 -3.92 -3.45
C ILE A 326 12.09 -2.52 -3.57
N GLN A 327 10.96 -2.28 -2.92
CA GLN A 327 10.37 -0.97 -2.74
C GLN A 327 10.32 -0.65 -1.25
N LYS A 328 11.02 0.40 -0.86
CA LYS A 328 11.14 0.79 0.55
C LYS A 328 10.97 2.28 0.73
N GLY A 329 9.91 2.65 1.45
CA GLY A 329 9.66 4.04 1.87
C GLY A 329 10.56 4.49 3.01
N ASN A 330 10.45 5.77 3.34
CA ASN A 330 11.10 6.38 4.48
C ASN A 330 10.04 6.75 5.53
N THR A 331 10.05 6.07 6.65
CA THR A 331 9.07 6.26 7.74
C THR A 331 9.19 7.62 8.43
N GLU A 332 10.37 8.25 8.39
CA GLU A 332 10.59 9.56 9.00
C GLU A 332 10.04 10.69 8.12
N THR A 333 10.35 10.68 6.82
CA THR A 333 9.87 11.70 5.87
C THR A 333 8.50 11.37 5.30
N LYS A 334 8.00 10.13 5.48
CA LYS A 334 6.79 9.58 4.87
C LYS A 334 6.84 9.53 3.34
N ASP A 335 8.01 9.63 2.76
CA ASP A 335 8.22 9.41 1.33
C ASP A 335 8.16 7.91 1.02
N ALA A 336 7.47 7.54 -0.02
CA ALA A 336 7.35 6.14 -0.42
C ALA A 336 7.48 6.00 -1.94
N PRO A 337 8.19 4.97 -2.42
CA PRO A 337 8.33 4.73 -3.85
C PRO A 337 7.04 4.22 -4.47
N VAL A 338 6.90 4.51 -5.76
CA VAL A 338 5.70 4.19 -6.55
C VAL A 338 6.12 3.52 -7.86
N MET A 339 5.54 2.37 -8.15
CA MET A 339 5.66 1.67 -9.42
C MET A 339 4.26 1.55 -10.01
N ILE A 340 3.97 2.37 -11.03
CA ILE A 340 2.62 2.45 -11.63
C ILE A 340 2.70 2.26 -13.13
N ALA A 341 1.94 1.27 -13.62
CA ALA A 341 1.61 1.12 -15.03
C ALA A 341 0.18 1.60 -15.28
N GLN A 342 0.00 2.45 -16.30
CA GLN A 342 -1.33 2.93 -16.69
C GLN A 342 -2.15 1.87 -17.46
N LYS A 343 -1.49 0.80 -17.89
CA LYS A 343 -2.08 -0.39 -18.50
C LYS A 343 -1.58 -1.62 -17.76
N ASP A 344 -0.62 -2.35 -18.33
CA ASP A 344 -0.21 -3.64 -17.83
C ASP A 344 1.21 -3.63 -17.26
N LEU A 345 1.41 -4.40 -16.20
CA LEU A 345 2.70 -4.59 -15.54
C LEU A 345 2.93 -6.08 -15.33
N SER A 346 4.01 -6.60 -15.93
CA SER A 346 4.46 -7.97 -15.70
C SER A 346 5.80 -7.97 -14.97
N ILE A 347 5.88 -8.70 -13.87
CA ILE A 347 7.08 -8.82 -13.04
C ILE A 347 7.43 -10.29 -12.88
N ALA A 348 8.61 -10.68 -13.38
CA ALA A 348 9.22 -11.98 -13.14
C ALA A 348 10.37 -11.81 -12.14
N THR A 349 10.26 -12.45 -10.98
CA THR A 349 11.24 -12.28 -9.90
C THR A 349 11.24 -13.44 -8.91
N ASN A 350 12.34 -13.60 -8.15
CA ASN A 350 12.37 -14.55 -7.05
C ASN A 350 11.75 -13.97 -5.77
N SER A 351 11.81 -12.64 -5.57
CA SER A 351 11.26 -12.01 -4.36
C SER A 351 10.76 -10.59 -4.60
N ILE A 352 9.72 -10.21 -3.84
CA ILE A 352 9.19 -8.85 -3.77
C ILE A 352 9.20 -8.41 -2.30
N VAL A 353 9.78 -7.25 -2.03
CA VAL A 353 9.70 -6.55 -0.75
C VAL A 353 9.07 -5.19 -1.02
N ASN A 354 7.87 -4.96 -0.51
CA ASN A 354 7.09 -3.73 -0.69
C ASN A 354 6.70 -3.20 0.68
N THR A 355 7.39 -2.16 1.17
CA THR A 355 7.29 -1.71 2.56
C THR A 355 7.19 -0.21 2.71
N ASP A 356 6.67 0.22 3.86
CA ASP A 356 6.69 1.61 4.34
C ASP A 356 5.95 2.60 3.41
N GLY A 357 4.74 2.25 3.01
CA GLY A 357 3.86 3.08 2.18
C GLY A 357 4.06 2.94 0.67
N SER A 358 4.92 2.01 0.25
CA SER A 358 5.23 1.77 -1.16
C SER A 358 4.04 1.23 -1.95
N VAL A 359 4.02 1.48 -3.25
CA VAL A 359 2.93 1.06 -4.13
C VAL A 359 3.47 0.35 -5.37
N ILE A 360 2.92 -0.84 -5.65
CA ILE A 360 3.03 -1.55 -6.92
C ILE A 360 1.63 -1.61 -7.52
N LYS A 361 1.42 -1.02 -8.69
CA LYS A 361 0.09 -0.90 -9.28
C LYS A 361 0.11 -1.02 -10.79
N ALA A 362 -0.85 -1.74 -11.34
CA ALA A 362 -1.25 -1.62 -12.73
C ALA A 362 -2.73 -1.21 -12.81
N GLU A 363 -3.07 -0.25 -13.63
CA GLU A 363 -4.48 0.12 -13.87
C GLU A 363 -5.21 -0.94 -14.71
N GLY A 364 -4.48 -1.68 -15.54
CA GLY A 364 -4.93 -2.87 -16.27
C GLY A 364 -4.58 -4.16 -15.51
N GLN A 365 -3.85 -5.06 -16.19
CA GLN A 365 -3.44 -6.35 -15.63
C GLN A 365 -2.09 -6.23 -14.88
N LEU A 366 -2.06 -6.65 -13.64
CA LEU A 366 -0.82 -6.92 -12.91
C LEU A 366 -0.55 -8.42 -12.91
N GLN A 367 0.62 -8.82 -13.40
CA GLN A 367 1.06 -10.21 -13.42
C GLN A 367 2.34 -10.37 -12.61
N LEU A 368 2.32 -11.24 -11.62
CA LEU A 368 3.44 -11.53 -10.73
C LEU A 368 3.79 -13.01 -10.80
N GLY A 369 5.03 -13.35 -11.17
CA GLY A 369 5.48 -14.73 -11.27
C GLY A 369 6.99 -14.85 -11.21
N LYS A 370 7.51 -16.09 -11.29
CA LYS A 370 8.95 -16.36 -11.18
C LYS A 370 9.69 -16.18 -12.50
N THR A 371 9.05 -16.53 -13.59
CA THR A 371 9.63 -16.47 -14.93
C THR A 371 8.65 -15.76 -15.87
N MET A 372 9.18 -15.25 -16.99
CA MET A 372 8.40 -14.56 -18.00
C MET A 372 8.81 -15.06 -19.40
N ASP A 373 7.83 -15.30 -20.25
CA ASP A 373 8.10 -15.60 -21.65
C ASP A 373 8.32 -14.34 -22.51
N SER A 374 8.62 -14.48 -23.76
CA SER A 374 8.86 -13.37 -24.69
C SER A 374 7.62 -12.49 -24.92
N THR A 375 6.42 -13.00 -24.67
CA THR A 375 5.17 -12.23 -24.79
C THR A 375 4.90 -11.37 -23.55
N GLY A 376 5.57 -11.66 -22.43
CA GLY A 376 5.37 -10.99 -21.15
C GLY A 376 4.41 -11.73 -20.22
N THR A 377 4.03 -12.98 -20.57
CA THR A 377 3.23 -13.82 -19.70
C THR A 377 4.11 -14.44 -18.62
N VAL A 378 3.72 -14.26 -17.36
CA VAL A 378 4.47 -14.80 -16.24
C VAL A 378 4.03 -16.21 -15.88
N SER A 379 4.94 -16.98 -15.28
CA SER A 379 4.68 -18.34 -14.79
C SER A 379 5.55 -18.67 -13.58
N GLY A 380 5.15 -19.73 -12.87
CA GLY A 380 5.86 -20.20 -11.68
C GLY A 380 5.65 -19.33 -10.46
N LYS A 381 5.92 -19.88 -9.27
CA LYS A 381 5.71 -19.22 -7.98
C LYS A 381 6.92 -18.41 -7.57
N ILE A 382 6.71 -17.13 -7.26
CA ILE A 382 7.68 -16.27 -6.58
C ILE A 382 8.03 -16.92 -5.23
N ASP A 383 9.29 -16.92 -4.84
CA ASP A 383 9.70 -17.57 -3.58
C ASP A 383 9.13 -16.84 -2.36
N SER A 384 9.12 -15.49 -2.37
CA SER A 384 8.52 -14.69 -1.29
C SER A 384 8.00 -13.33 -1.75
N ILE A 385 6.85 -12.94 -1.22
CA ILE A 385 6.28 -11.59 -1.33
C ILE A 385 6.04 -11.07 0.08
N VAL A 386 6.67 -9.98 0.43
CA VAL A 386 6.47 -9.25 1.68
C VAL A 386 5.83 -7.91 1.36
N ASN A 387 4.61 -7.69 1.86
CA ASN A 387 3.86 -6.45 1.68
C ASN A 387 3.49 -5.90 3.06
N THR A 388 4.29 -4.97 3.58
CA THR A 388 4.09 -4.42 4.93
C THR A 388 3.77 -2.94 4.85
N ALA A 389 2.63 -2.53 5.41
CA ALA A 389 2.17 -1.13 5.38
C ALA A 389 2.13 -0.54 3.95
N SER A 390 1.90 -1.33 2.94
CA SER A 390 2.10 -0.99 1.53
C SER A 390 1.00 -1.59 0.66
N THR A 391 0.95 -1.20 -0.61
CA THR A 391 -0.13 -1.62 -1.50
C THR A 391 0.40 -2.34 -2.74
N ILE A 392 -0.22 -3.48 -3.06
CA ILE A 392 -0.13 -4.15 -4.36
C ILE A 392 -1.54 -4.12 -4.97
N GLU A 393 -1.69 -3.46 -6.12
CA GLU A 393 -3.01 -3.23 -6.73
C GLU A 393 -3.10 -3.75 -8.17
N PHE A 394 -4.06 -4.64 -8.37
CA PHE A 394 -4.47 -5.23 -9.65
C PHE A 394 -5.68 -4.44 -10.16
N GLY A 395 -5.50 -3.48 -11.04
CA GLY A 395 -6.56 -2.54 -11.44
C GLY A 395 -7.80 -3.18 -12.05
N GLN A 396 -7.62 -4.13 -12.97
CA GLN A 396 -8.72 -4.84 -13.64
C GLN A 396 -8.76 -6.34 -13.31
N GLY A 397 -7.94 -6.78 -12.37
CA GLY A 397 -7.82 -8.17 -11.97
C GLY A 397 -6.41 -8.72 -12.19
N GLY A 398 -6.18 -9.93 -11.70
CA GLY A 398 -4.89 -10.58 -11.87
C GLY A 398 -4.74 -11.88 -11.13
N ALA A 399 -3.51 -12.36 -11.09
CA ALA A 399 -3.14 -13.60 -10.44
C ALA A 399 -1.89 -13.43 -9.58
N LEU A 400 -1.89 -14.14 -8.46
CA LEU A 400 -0.82 -14.14 -7.48
C LEU A 400 -0.25 -15.56 -7.35
N TYR A 401 0.96 -15.77 -7.86
CA TYR A 401 1.66 -17.05 -7.81
C TYR A 401 2.88 -16.93 -6.90
N ALA A 402 2.84 -17.51 -5.70
CA ALA A 402 3.93 -17.41 -4.73
C ALA A 402 4.02 -18.65 -3.83
N LYS A 403 5.23 -18.95 -3.34
CA LYS A 403 5.40 -19.90 -2.25
C LYS A 403 5.02 -19.28 -0.91
N SER A 404 5.42 -18.03 -0.67
CA SER A 404 5.08 -17.31 0.57
C SER A 404 4.58 -15.90 0.25
N VAL A 405 3.48 -15.51 0.90
CA VAL A 405 2.95 -14.13 0.90
C VAL A 405 2.73 -13.70 2.34
N ASP A 406 3.44 -12.65 2.73
CA ASP A 406 3.28 -11.97 4.01
C ASP A 406 2.64 -10.60 3.77
N ASN A 407 1.35 -10.47 4.04
CA ASN A 407 0.62 -9.20 3.99
C ASN A 407 0.39 -8.71 5.42
N LYS A 408 1.20 -7.73 5.85
CA LYS A 408 1.30 -7.34 7.26
C LYS A 408 1.04 -5.87 7.50
N ASN A 409 0.50 -5.59 8.68
CA ASN A 409 0.38 -4.24 9.20
C ASN A 409 1.74 -3.73 9.68
N GLY A 410 2.12 -2.51 9.32
CA GLY A 410 3.38 -1.89 9.72
C GLY A 410 3.36 -1.30 11.13
N GLY A 411 2.19 -1.21 11.74
CA GLY A 411 2.01 -0.75 13.12
C GLY A 411 0.55 -0.46 13.43
N ILE A 412 0.08 -1.01 14.54
CA ILE A 412 -1.25 -0.76 15.10
C ILE A 412 -1.07 -0.23 16.51
N THR A 413 -1.79 0.83 16.82
CA THR A 413 -1.97 1.30 18.20
C THR A 413 -3.43 1.31 18.57
N LEU A 414 -3.72 0.97 19.81
CA LEU A 414 -5.07 0.97 20.35
C LEU A 414 -5.21 2.09 21.35
N LYS A 415 -6.41 2.68 21.41
CA LYS A 415 -6.82 3.59 22.46
C LYS A 415 -8.11 3.13 23.09
N ARG A 416 -8.28 3.47 24.36
CA ARG A 416 -9.50 3.21 25.10
C ARG A 416 -10.45 4.40 24.96
N VAL A 417 -11.69 4.11 24.59
CA VAL A 417 -12.76 5.11 24.45
C VAL A 417 -13.96 4.75 25.30
N ALA A 418 -14.62 5.77 25.84
CA ALA A 418 -15.85 5.59 26.59
C ALA A 418 -16.99 5.12 25.68
N VAL A 419 -17.84 4.25 26.20
CA VAL A 419 -19.05 3.73 25.54
C VAL A 419 -20.27 4.17 26.36
N GLY A 420 -21.02 5.13 25.82
CA GLY A 420 -22.17 5.70 26.51
C GLY A 420 -21.80 6.66 27.66
N GLU A 421 -22.80 7.07 28.40
CA GLU A 421 -22.63 7.93 29.55
C GLU A 421 -22.32 7.13 30.81
N LYS A 422 -21.69 7.78 31.78
CA LYS A 422 -21.41 7.22 33.09
C LYS A 422 -22.73 7.02 33.83
N GLU A 423 -22.99 5.77 34.30
CA GLU A 423 -24.19 5.39 35.02
C GLU A 423 -23.91 5.47 36.55
N HIS A 424 -24.72 6.21 37.27
CA HIS A 424 -24.65 6.24 38.72
C HIS A 424 -25.68 5.27 39.34
N VAL A 425 -25.18 4.18 39.92
CA VAL A 425 -26.01 3.14 40.56
C VAL A 425 -26.12 3.44 42.06
N LYS A 426 -27.34 3.73 42.52
CA LYS A 426 -27.67 3.94 43.95
C LYS A 426 -28.57 2.82 44.45
N ASN A 427 -28.50 2.61 45.77
CA ASN A 427 -29.47 1.77 46.48
C ASN A 427 -29.50 0.30 46.03
N GLU A 428 -28.43 -0.22 45.44
CA GLU A 428 -28.26 -1.66 45.26
C GLU A 428 -27.90 -2.33 46.58
N VAL A 429 -28.60 -3.40 46.94
CA VAL A 429 -28.41 -4.07 48.24
C VAL A 429 -28.26 -5.59 48.09
N ALA A 430 -27.45 -6.21 48.93
CA ALA A 430 -27.29 -7.65 49.02
C ALA A 430 -27.38 -8.14 50.43
N PRO A 431 -28.27 -9.14 50.77
CA PRO A 431 -28.23 -9.83 52.04
C PRO A 431 -26.89 -10.51 52.27
N SER A 432 -26.38 -10.54 53.51
CA SER A 432 -25.20 -11.35 53.83
C SER A 432 -25.38 -12.82 53.51
N GLY A 433 -24.33 -13.41 52.94
CA GLY A 433 -24.36 -14.80 52.48
C GLY A 433 -25.19 -15.02 51.22
N SER A 434 -25.70 -13.99 50.58
CA SER A 434 -26.46 -14.05 49.35
C SER A 434 -25.68 -13.45 48.17
N ILE A 435 -25.73 -14.17 47.06
CA ILE A 435 -25.18 -13.69 45.77
C ILE A 435 -26.13 -12.75 45.06
N LYS A 436 -27.42 -12.74 45.43
CA LYS A 436 -28.44 -11.93 44.79
C LYS A 436 -28.31 -10.45 45.26
N ARG A 437 -28.36 -9.57 44.27
CA ARG A 437 -28.46 -8.13 44.50
C ARG A 437 -29.86 -7.66 44.15
N TYR A 438 -30.37 -6.75 44.91
CA TYR A 438 -31.68 -6.18 44.77
C TYR A 438 -31.57 -4.64 44.72
N GLN A 439 -32.49 -3.97 44.08
CA GLN A 439 -32.67 -2.55 44.13
C GLN A 439 -33.63 -2.21 45.29
N LEU A 440 -33.25 -1.29 46.16
CA LEU A 440 -34.21 -0.74 47.12
C LEU A 440 -35.36 -0.06 46.38
N SER A 441 -36.56 -0.50 46.73
CA SER A 441 -37.78 0.04 46.14
C SER A 441 -38.07 1.48 46.56
N GLU A 442 -37.61 1.84 47.77
CA GLU A 442 -37.79 3.16 48.38
C GLU A 442 -36.59 3.49 49.26
N GLU A 443 -36.22 4.77 49.38
CA GLU A 443 -35.18 5.24 50.29
C GLU A 443 -35.68 5.44 51.70
N ARG A 444 -37.01 5.36 51.91
CA ARG A 444 -37.63 5.48 53.25
C ARG A 444 -37.23 4.30 54.14
N ILE A 445 -36.90 4.60 55.39
CA ILE A 445 -36.71 3.59 56.43
C ILE A 445 -38.04 3.45 57.18
N TYR A 446 -38.60 2.24 57.20
CA TYR A 446 -39.82 1.91 57.89
C TYR A 446 -39.54 1.82 59.37
N GLY A 447 -40.35 2.47 60.20
CA GLY A 447 -40.25 2.45 61.62
C GLY A 447 -40.75 1.16 62.31
N HIS A 448 -40.63 1.09 63.63
CA HIS A 448 -41.03 -0.11 64.42
C HIS A 448 -42.51 -0.45 64.26
N ASP A 449 -43.39 0.54 64.14
CA ASP A 449 -44.81 0.38 64.03
C ASP A 449 -45.34 0.39 62.59
N ASP A 450 -44.44 0.53 61.61
CA ASP A 450 -44.86 0.54 60.19
C ASP A 450 -45.06 -0.89 59.70
N GLU A 451 -46.13 -1.10 58.86
CA GLU A 451 -46.34 -2.34 58.19
C GLU A 451 -45.30 -2.50 57.04
N ILE A 452 -44.54 -3.61 57.04
CA ILE A 452 -43.49 -3.87 56.09
C ILE A 452 -44.13 -4.43 54.79
N PRO A 453 -43.93 -3.78 53.63
CA PRO A 453 -44.44 -4.27 52.33
C PRO A 453 -43.85 -5.64 51.98
N LYS A 454 -44.71 -6.60 51.61
CA LYS A 454 -44.27 -7.96 51.17
C LYS A 454 -43.96 -8.06 49.69
N ASP A 455 -44.20 -7.03 48.94
CA ASP A 455 -43.95 -6.89 47.53
C ASP A 455 -42.74 -6.02 47.18
N LYS A 456 -42.01 -5.49 48.18
CA LYS A 456 -40.93 -4.56 48.03
C LYS A 456 -39.65 -4.97 48.75
N VAL A 457 -38.53 -4.38 48.32
CA VAL A 457 -37.26 -4.46 49.02
C VAL A 457 -37.04 -3.12 49.73
N VAL A 458 -37.10 -3.14 51.05
CA VAL A 458 -37.09 -1.92 51.88
C VAL A 458 -36.19 -2.08 53.11
N VAL A 459 -35.79 -0.96 53.76
CA VAL A 459 -35.09 -0.99 55.04
C VAL A 459 -36.09 -0.75 56.16
N HIS A 460 -36.04 -1.58 57.20
CA HIS A 460 -36.86 -1.51 58.42
C HIS A 460 -36.00 -1.28 59.64
N SER A 461 -36.40 -0.36 60.49
CA SER A 461 -35.78 -0.11 61.77
C SER A 461 -36.62 -0.62 62.91
N SER A 462 -36.32 -1.83 63.34
CA SER A 462 -36.90 -2.39 64.59
C SER A 462 -35.91 -2.11 65.75
N GLU A 463 -35.17 -3.14 66.12
CA GLU A 463 -34.06 -2.99 67.11
C GLU A 463 -32.77 -2.64 66.40
N ASN A 464 -32.62 -3.03 65.14
CA ASN A 464 -31.52 -2.72 64.28
C ASN A 464 -32.03 -2.43 62.83
N LEU A 465 -31.17 -1.86 61.96
CA LEU A 465 -31.56 -1.69 60.57
C LEU A 465 -31.54 -3.04 59.86
N GLN A 466 -32.71 -3.53 59.50
CA GLN A 466 -32.90 -4.79 58.77
C GLN A 466 -33.25 -4.51 57.30
N LEU A 467 -32.74 -5.32 56.40
CA LEU A 467 -33.20 -5.35 55.01
C LEU A 467 -34.37 -6.29 54.91
N SER A 468 -35.52 -5.81 54.48
CA SER A 468 -36.66 -6.71 54.14
C SER A 468 -36.68 -6.95 52.63
N VAL A 469 -36.50 -8.21 52.27
CA VAL A 469 -36.57 -8.66 50.86
C VAL A 469 -37.90 -9.35 50.69
N TYR A 470 -38.86 -8.64 50.13
CA TYR A 470 -40.21 -9.13 49.91
C TYR A 470 -40.86 -9.67 51.20
N GLY A 471 -40.67 -8.98 52.29
CA GLY A 471 -41.20 -9.36 53.59
C GLY A 471 -40.30 -10.28 54.43
N ASP A 472 -39.20 -10.79 53.89
CA ASP A 472 -38.22 -11.61 54.64
C ASP A 472 -37.10 -10.74 55.25
N PRO A 473 -37.00 -10.59 56.57
CA PRO A 473 -36.06 -9.73 57.25
C PRO A 473 -34.65 -10.32 57.24
N LYS A 474 -33.65 -9.47 56.96
CA LYS A 474 -32.21 -9.79 56.98
C LYS A 474 -31.47 -8.85 57.92
N ASP A 475 -30.88 -9.40 59.01
CA ASP A 475 -30.15 -8.68 60.01
C ASP A 475 -28.77 -8.17 59.54
N SER A 476 -28.23 -8.77 58.52
CA SER A 476 -26.96 -8.40 57.94
C SER A 476 -27.07 -8.29 56.42
N TRP A 477 -26.60 -7.17 55.89
CA TRP A 477 -26.71 -6.86 54.47
C TRP A 477 -25.68 -5.76 54.09
N THR A 478 -25.45 -5.58 52.79
CA THR A 478 -24.56 -4.59 52.22
C THR A 478 -25.32 -3.69 51.23
N LYS A 479 -25.12 -2.38 51.36
CA LYS A 479 -25.58 -1.39 50.37
C LYS A 479 -24.41 -0.96 49.50
N TYR A 480 -24.62 -0.92 48.21
CA TYR A 480 -23.66 -0.48 47.19
C TYR A 480 -24.14 0.84 46.60
N GLU A 481 -23.18 1.75 46.41
CA GLU A 481 -23.36 2.99 45.66
C GLU A 481 -22.11 3.22 44.84
N TYR A 482 -22.22 3.21 43.55
CA TYR A 482 -21.08 3.26 42.61
C TYR A 482 -21.40 3.87 41.28
N ASP A 483 -20.34 4.33 40.61
CA ASP A 483 -20.38 4.75 39.22
C ASP A 483 -19.93 3.60 38.34
N ARG A 484 -20.75 3.28 37.33
CA ARG A 484 -20.43 2.31 36.30
C ARG A 484 -20.00 3.03 35.05
N THR A 485 -18.78 2.77 34.59
CA THR A 485 -18.26 3.24 33.30
C THR A 485 -18.03 2.07 32.36
N ARG A 486 -18.33 2.28 31.09
CA ARG A 486 -18.05 1.32 30.03
C ARG A 486 -17.04 1.93 29.09
N GLU A 487 -16.00 1.18 28.76
CA GLU A 487 -14.95 1.58 27.84
C GLU A 487 -14.63 0.42 26.93
N LYS A 488 -14.13 0.72 25.72
CA LYS A 488 -13.64 -0.30 24.80
C LYS A 488 -12.36 0.14 24.12
N ASP A 489 -11.53 -0.83 23.77
CA ASP A 489 -10.39 -0.58 22.94
C ASP A 489 -10.84 -0.41 21.47
N VAL A 490 -10.30 0.60 20.80
CA VAL A 490 -10.50 0.85 19.36
C VAL A 490 -9.17 1.12 18.71
N VAL A 491 -9.07 0.95 17.40
CA VAL A 491 -7.86 1.29 16.66
C VAL A 491 -7.64 2.81 16.73
N ASP A 492 -6.47 3.23 17.17
CA ASP A 492 -6.02 4.63 17.11
C ASP A 492 -5.27 4.92 15.83
N THR A 493 -4.26 4.11 15.52
CA THR A 493 -3.52 4.17 14.26
C THR A 493 -3.38 2.78 13.65
N SER A 494 -3.38 2.70 12.32
CA SER A 494 -3.21 1.45 11.58
C SER A 494 -2.56 1.72 10.23
N ASN A 495 -1.55 0.92 9.88
CA ASN A 495 -0.87 0.94 8.60
C ASN A 495 -0.94 -0.45 7.96
N PRO A 496 -2.10 -0.87 7.44
CA PRO A 496 -2.28 -2.21 6.89
C PRO A 496 -1.51 -2.41 5.58
N GLY A 497 -1.03 -3.64 5.37
CA GLY A 497 -0.70 -4.11 4.05
C GLY A 497 -1.99 -4.31 3.24
N ARG A 498 -1.96 -3.99 1.95
CA ARG A 498 -3.12 -4.10 1.07
C ARG A 498 -2.75 -4.86 -0.20
N ILE A 499 -3.50 -5.90 -0.51
CA ILE A 499 -3.50 -6.58 -1.79
C ILE A 499 -4.91 -6.42 -2.36
N ILE A 500 -5.05 -5.60 -3.41
CA ILE A 500 -6.35 -5.10 -3.88
C ILE A 500 -6.53 -5.44 -5.34
N SER A 501 -7.71 -5.94 -5.71
CA SER A 501 -8.08 -6.15 -7.10
C SER A 501 -9.35 -5.38 -7.47
N GLY A 502 -9.33 -4.65 -8.57
CA GLY A 502 -10.51 -4.01 -9.18
C GLY A 502 -11.38 -4.96 -9.99
N GLY A 503 -10.92 -6.17 -10.24
CA GLY A 503 -11.62 -7.29 -10.87
C GLY A 503 -11.51 -8.55 -10.02
N ASP A 504 -11.32 -9.68 -10.67
CA ASP A 504 -11.08 -10.97 -9.99
C ASP A 504 -9.63 -11.07 -9.48
N LEU A 505 -9.41 -11.87 -8.48
CA LEU A 505 -8.09 -12.21 -7.96
C LEU A 505 -7.95 -13.73 -7.85
N HIS A 506 -7.05 -14.30 -8.65
CA HIS A 506 -6.68 -15.70 -8.54
C HIS A 506 -5.44 -15.87 -7.68
N MET A 507 -5.49 -16.78 -6.71
CA MET A 507 -4.37 -17.04 -5.79
C MET A 507 -3.92 -18.50 -5.90
N ASP A 508 -2.62 -18.70 -6.16
CA ASP A 508 -1.95 -19.99 -6.03
C ASP A 508 -0.71 -19.82 -5.16
N VAL A 509 -0.91 -20.00 -3.84
CA VAL A 509 0.06 -19.66 -2.81
C VAL A 509 0.25 -20.84 -1.86
N ASP A 510 1.51 -21.20 -1.53
CA ASP A 510 1.75 -22.29 -0.59
C ASP A 510 1.52 -21.84 0.87
N HIS A 511 2.02 -20.66 1.25
CA HIS A 511 1.84 -20.09 2.59
C HIS A 511 1.39 -18.63 2.49
N MET A 512 0.25 -18.29 3.06
CA MET A 512 -0.27 -16.94 3.12
C MET A 512 -0.53 -16.50 4.54
N THR A 513 0.08 -15.39 4.93
CA THR A 513 -0.20 -14.69 6.19
C THR A 513 -0.85 -13.35 5.87
N ASN A 514 -2.00 -13.08 6.47
CA ASN A 514 -2.69 -11.79 6.38
C ASN A 514 -2.91 -11.24 7.80
N GLU A 515 -1.93 -10.51 8.29
CA GLU A 515 -1.90 -10.01 9.66
C GLU A 515 -2.40 -8.58 9.74
N SER A 516 -3.56 -8.36 10.33
CA SER A 516 -4.16 -7.03 10.53
C SER A 516 -4.15 -6.18 9.26
N SER A 517 -4.39 -6.83 8.13
CA SER A 517 -4.20 -6.32 6.79
C SER A 517 -5.36 -6.73 5.89
N GLN A 518 -5.40 -6.24 4.67
CA GLN A 518 -6.51 -6.46 3.76
C GLN A 518 -6.08 -7.14 2.46
N ILE A 519 -6.87 -8.13 2.07
CA ILE A 519 -6.92 -8.70 0.72
C ILE A 519 -8.34 -8.52 0.20
N SER A 520 -8.53 -7.82 -0.91
CA SER A 520 -9.88 -7.56 -1.44
C SER A 520 -9.93 -7.63 -2.95
N ALA A 521 -11.06 -8.10 -3.46
CA ALA A 521 -11.39 -8.06 -4.89
C ALA A 521 -12.78 -7.47 -5.09
N ALA A 522 -12.93 -6.64 -6.11
CA ALA A 522 -14.25 -6.17 -6.53
C ALA A 522 -15.05 -7.29 -7.22
N GLY A 523 -14.37 -8.22 -7.85
CA GLY A 523 -14.89 -9.49 -8.38
C GLY A 523 -14.73 -10.65 -7.39
N ASP A 524 -14.41 -11.81 -7.91
CA ASP A 524 -14.28 -13.04 -7.15
C ASP A 524 -12.83 -13.29 -6.72
N ILE A 525 -12.65 -13.87 -5.54
CA ILE A 525 -11.37 -14.44 -5.11
C ILE A 525 -11.46 -15.95 -5.27
N THR A 526 -10.52 -16.52 -6.04
CA THR A 526 -10.46 -17.96 -6.31
C THR A 526 -9.05 -18.50 -6.15
N GLY A 527 -8.93 -19.79 -5.93
CA GLY A 527 -7.62 -20.45 -6.03
C GLY A 527 -7.30 -21.43 -4.94
N THR A 528 -6.02 -21.73 -4.83
CA THR A 528 -5.47 -22.67 -3.85
C THR A 528 -4.48 -21.96 -2.94
N VAL A 529 -4.68 -22.13 -1.63
CA VAL A 529 -3.75 -21.65 -0.62
C VAL A 529 -3.41 -22.81 0.31
N GLY A 530 -2.15 -23.26 0.34
CA GLY A 530 -1.76 -24.40 1.17
C GLY A 530 -2.03 -24.12 2.65
N GLN A 531 -1.34 -23.17 3.23
CA GLN A 531 -1.59 -22.70 4.60
C GLN A 531 -2.05 -21.26 4.58
N TYR A 532 -3.22 -21.01 5.12
CA TYR A 532 -3.80 -19.66 5.22
C TYR A 532 -3.94 -19.25 6.69
N GLU A 533 -3.22 -18.21 7.07
CA GLU A 533 -3.25 -17.62 8.40
C GLU A 533 -3.76 -16.19 8.35
N GLN A 534 -4.80 -15.89 9.09
CA GLN A 534 -5.38 -14.55 9.17
C GLN A 534 -5.63 -14.15 10.61
N SER A 535 -5.19 -12.96 10.98
CA SER A 535 -5.33 -12.46 12.35
C SER A 535 -5.66 -10.98 12.40
N ASN A 536 -6.39 -10.59 13.43
CA ASN A 536 -6.63 -9.19 13.82
C ASN A 536 -6.11 -8.93 15.23
N PRO A 537 -5.85 -7.65 15.58
CA PRO A 537 -5.54 -7.30 16.95
C PRO A 537 -6.74 -7.59 17.84
N LYS A 538 -6.44 -8.05 19.05
CA LYS A 538 -7.45 -8.25 20.08
C LYS A 538 -7.47 -7.05 21.00
N GLY A 539 -8.65 -6.60 21.37
CA GLY A 539 -8.90 -5.59 22.37
C GLY A 539 -9.83 -6.10 23.46
N ASN A 540 -10.23 -5.21 24.31
CA ASN A 540 -11.14 -5.54 25.41
C ASN A 540 -12.23 -4.49 25.53
N GLU A 541 -13.40 -4.94 25.98
CA GLU A 541 -14.38 -4.09 26.62
C GLU A 541 -14.18 -4.13 28.15
N TYR A 542 -14.26 -2.97 28.77
CA TYR A 542 -14.11 -2.81 30.20
C TYR A 542 -15.40 -2.26 30.79
N ILE A 543 -15.90 -2.93 31.84
CA ILE A 543 -16.96 -2.40 32.67
C ILE A 543 -16.31 -2.19 34.05
N THR A 544 -16.19 -0.94 34.47
CA THR A 544 -15.61 -0.59 35.78
C THR A 544 -16.69 -0.01 36.65
N GLU A 545 -16.79 -0.57 37.87
CA GLU A 545 -17.65 -0.09 38.93
C GLU A 545 -16.75 0.42 40.05
N ASP A 546 -16.88 1.70 40.39
CA ASP A 546 -16.08 2.35 41.44
C ASP A 546 -16.96 3.18 42.38
N GLY A 547 -16.90 2.91 43.66
CA GLY A 547 -17.72 3.58 44.64
C GLY A 547 -17.54 3.01 46.05
N THR A 548 -18.64 2.82 46.75
CA THR A 548 -18.61 2.40 48.17
C THR A 548 -19.56 1.24 48.40
N ALA A 549 -19.19 0.39 49.37
CA ALA A 549 -20.02 -0.65 49.90
C ALA A 549 -20.15 -0.46 51.43
N THR A 550 -21.37 -0.24 51.88
CA THR A 550 -21.68 -0.09 53.29
C THR A 550 -22.32 -1.35 53.85
N SER A 551 -21.67 -1.95 54.79
CA SER A 551 -22.12 -3.13 55.50
C SER A 551 -22.95 -2.78 56.73
N TYR A 552 -24.09 -3.39 56.84
CA TYR A 552 -24.97 -3.28 58.01
C TYR A 552 -25.05 -4.65 58.66
N SER A 553 -24.86 -4.72 60.00
CA SER A 553 -24.99 -5.97 60.75
C SER A 553 -25.55 -5.72 62.14
N ARG A 554 -26.30 -6.69 62.61
CA ARG A 554 -26.87 -6.65 63.96
C ARG A 554 -25.76 -6.75 65.00
N ARG A 555 -25.75 -5.82 65.96
CA ARG A 555 -24.86 -5.84 67.12
C ARG A 555 -25.72 -6.07 68.35
N ARG A 556 -25.62 -7.26 68.96
CA ARG A 556 -26.32 -7.60 70.20
C ARG A 556 -25.74 -6.81 71.38
N ARG A 557 -26.63 -6.13 72.16
CA ARG A 557 -26.29 -5.43 73.40
C ARG A 557 -27.30 -5.79 74.49
N ARG A 558 -26.91 -5.74 75.73
CA ARG A 558 -27.79 -5.97 76.90
C ARG A 558 -28.90 -4.89 76.88
N GLY A 559 -30.12 -5.26 76.64
CA GLY A 559 -31.28 -4.42 76.63
C GLY A 559 -31.82 -3.93 75.26
N ARG A 560 -30.98 -3.66 74.28
CA ARG A 560 -31.38 -3.21 72.98
C ARG A 560 -30.30 -3.49 71.92
N ASP A 561 -30.68 -4.15 70.85
CA ASP A 561 -29.76 -4.37 69.73
C ASP A 561 -29.50 -3.05 68.96
N THR A 562 -28.38 -2.96 68.33
CA THR A 562 -27.99 -1.82 67.49
C THR A 562 -27.43 -2.33 66.18
N THR A 563 -27.32 -1.44 65.20
CA THR A 563 -26.69 -1.72 63.91
C THR A 563 -25.23 -1.38 63.96
N ASN A 564 -24.38 -2.27 63.50
CA ASN A 564 -22.97 -1.99 63.22
C ASN A 564 -22.85 -1.66 61.75
N ILE A 565 -22.28 -0.47 61.43
CA ILE A 565 -22.17 0.10 60.08
C ILE A 565 -20.70 0.24 59.73
N ARG A 566 -20.28 -0.30 58.62
CA ARG A 566 -18.92 -0.15 58.09
C ARG A 566 -18.99 0.17 56.60
N THR A 567 -18.26 1.18 56.18
CA THR A 567 -18.16 1.58 54.78
C THR A 567 -16.76 1.33 54.26
N ALA A 568 -16.61 0.80 53.08
CA ALA A 568 -15.35 0.57 52.41
C ALA A 568 -15.49 0.86 50.93
N ASP A 569 -14.36 1.01 50.27
CA ASP A 569 -14.31 1.18 48.81
C ASP A 569 -14.83 -0.08 48.16
N TYR A 570 -15.58 0.10 47.07
CA TYR A 570 -16.08 -0.96 46.19
C TYR A 570 -15.48 -0.76 44.80
N LYS A 571 -14.77 -1.75 44.36
CA LYS A 571 -14.23 -1.78 42.98
C LYS A 571 -14.52 -3.11 42.34
N ASN A 572 -15.02 -3.06 41.12
CA ASN A 572 -15.21 -4.23 40.26
C ASN A 572 -14.80 -3.87 38.87
N THR A 573 -14.07 -4.75 38.21
CA THR A 573 -13.65 -4.59 36.81
C THR A 573 -13.97 -5.89 36.08
N ILE A 574 -14.77 -5.76 35.04
CA ILE A 574 -15.09 -6.84 34.12
C ILE A 574 -14.35 -6.53 32.81
N VAL A 575 -13.57 -7.47 32.32
CA VAL A 575 -12.83 -7.37 31.07
C VAL A 575 -13.31 -8.45 30.13
N ASN A 576 -13.93 -8.03 29.05
CA ASN A 576 -14.42 -8.92 28.00
C ASN A 576 -13.53 -8.79 26.76
N PRO A 577 -12.84 -9.84 26.32
CA PRO A 577 -12.13 -9.79 25.04
C PRO A 577 -13.08 -9.47 23.89
N THR A 578 -12.66 -8.60 23.00
CA THR A 578 -13.40 -8.22 21.80
C THR A 578 -12.49 -8.16 20.59
N ASP A 579 -13.01 -8.51 19.43
CA ASP A 579 -12.29 -8.33 18.18
C ASP A 579 -12.37 -6.88 17.74
N ILE A 580 -11.25 -6.38 17.25
CA ILE A 580 -11.16 -5.01 16.74
C ILE A 580 -11.08 -5.06 15.23
N PRO A 581 -12.04 -4.49 14.49
CA PRO A 581 -11.95 -4.36 13.04
C PRO A 581 -10.71 -3.54 12.66
N VAL A 582 -9.95 -4.01 11.68
CA VAL A 582 -8.83 -3.25 11.14
C VAL A 582 -9.37 -2.06 10.36
N ALA A 583 -8.98 -0.84 10.75
CA ALA A 583 -9.26 0.35 9.97
C ALA A 583 -8.38 0.35 8.71
N VAL A 584 -8.97 0.20 7.55
CA VAL A 584 -8.27 0.16 6.26
C VAL A 584 -7.80 1.53 5.80
N TYR A 585 -8.53 2.56 6.13
CA TYR A 585 -8.17 3.96 5.87
C TYR A 585 -8.32 4.75 7.16
N GLY A 586 -7.37 5.67 7.36
CA GLY A 586 -7.25 6.48 8.57
C GLY A 586 -8.59 6.91 9.12
N SER A 587 -8.75 6.77 10.40
CA SER A 587 -9.97 6.83 11.19
C SER A 587 -10.65 8.20 11.24
N HIS A 588 -10.66 8.97 10.19
CA HIS A 588 -11.33 10.27 10.20
C HIS A 588 -12.08 10.57 8.93
N VAL A 589 -13.20 9.90 8.74
CA VAL A 589 -14.43 10.56 8.32
C VAL A 589 -15.58 9.78 8.94
N GLU A 590 -15.93 10.07 10.16
CA GLU A 590 -17.31 9.92 10.59
C GLU A 590 -18.20 10.59 9.55
N ASN A 591 -19.37 10.02 9.27
CA ASN A 591 -20.41 10.59 8.42
C ASN A 591 -20.46 12.11 8.63
N SER A 592 -19.65 12.84 7.89
CA SER A 592 -19.60 14.26 8.04
C SER A 592 -20.79 14.81 7.29
N THR A 593 -21.71 15.31 8.06
CA THR A 593 -22.51 16.45 7.65
C THR A 593 -21.63 17.44 6.86
N SER A 594 -22.19 18.21 5.99
CA SER A 594 -21.56 19.17 5.07
C SER A 594 -20.41 20.06 5.62
N ASP A 595 -20.11 20.00 6.90
CA ASP A 595 -19.16 20.88 7.61
C ASP A 595 -17.83 20.19 8.00
N ALA A 596 -17.59 18.94 7.63
CA ALA A 596 -16.33 18.30 7.99
C ALA A 596 -15.20 18.80 7.11
N THR A 597 -14.12 19.18 7.77
CA THR A 597 -12.84 19.53 7.14
C THR A 597 -12.22 18.27 6.55
N VAL A 598 -11.88 18.29 5.27
CA VAL A 598 -11.21 17.19 4.58
C VAL A 598 -9.71 17.39 4.71
N ASP A 599 -8.99 16.36 5.15
CA ASP A 599 -7.54 16.37 5.13
C ASP A 599 -7.03 16.04 3.73
N ALA A 600 -6.31 16.97 3.12
CA ALA A 600 -5.73 16.81 1.78
C ALA A 600 -4.46 15.95 1.75
N SER A 601 -3.97 15.48 2.87
CA SER A 601 -2.72 14.68 2.96
C SER A 601 -2.90 13.22 2.52
N LEU A 602 -4.04 12.85 1.94
CA LEU A 602 -4.41 11.46 1.63
C LEU A 602 -3.68 10.83 0.45
N LEU A 603 -2.95 11.58 -0.36
CA LEU A 603 -2.15 11.03 -1.44
C LEU A 603 -0.66 11.18 -1.14
N ASN A 604 0.04 10.07 -1.31
CA ASN A 604 1.48 9.89 -1.12
C ASN A 604 2.34 10.88 -1.94
N SER A 605 3.63 10.61 -2.09
CA SER A 605 4.62 11.42 -2.81
C SER A 605 4.30 11.80 -4.27
N MET A 606 3.16 11.35 -4.83
CA MET A 606 2.72 11.69 -6.19
C MET A 606 2.02 13.04 -6.28
N SER A 607 1.53 13.61 -5.20
CA SER A 607 0.77 14.87 -5.23
C SER A 607 1.47 15.99 -4.49
N GLN A 608 1.27 17.20 -4.98
CA GLN A 608 1.82 18.43 -4.41
C GLN A 608 0.84 19.59 -4.60
N LEU A 609 1.04 20.68 -3.85
CA LEU A 609 0.31 21.91 -4.10
C LEU A 609 0.70 22.46 -5.47
N SER A 610 -0.29 22.82 -6.28
CA SER A 610 -0.04 23.46 -7.56
C SER A 610 0.61 24.83 -7.35
N THR A 611 1.73 25.05 -8.00
CA THR A 611 2.44 26.33 -8.01
C THR A 611 1.94 27.26 -9.12
N ASN A 612 1.13 26.76 -10.04
CA ASN A 612 0.57 27.56 -11.15
C ASN A 612 -0.76 28.20 -10.73
N PRO A 613 -0.83 29.52 -10.60
CA PRO A 613 -2.04 30.24 -10.18
C PRO A 613 -3.21 30.09 -11.15
N ASN A 614 -2.93 29.76 -12.41
CA ASN A 614 -3.93 29.63 -13.48
C ASN A 614 -4.58 28.23 -13.55
N THR A 615 -4.21 27.30 -12.66
CA THR A 615 -4.87 26.00 -12.61
C THR A 615 -6.26 26.09 -11.99
N THR A 616 -7.14 25.20 -12.44
CA THR A 616 -8.52 25.08 -11.93
C THR A 616 -8.62 24.20 -10.67
N TYR A 617 -7.48 23.72 -10.15
CA TYR A 617 -7.35 22.85 -8.99
C TYR A 617 -6.22 23.32 -8.04
N VAL A 618 -6.25 22.86 -6.81
CA VAL A 618 -5.30 23.24 -5.76
C VAL A 618 -4.17 22.20 -5.62
N ILE A 619 -4.48 20.93 -5.78
CA ILE A 619 -3.51 19.83 -5.71
C ILE A 619 -3.28 19.26 -7.10
N GLU A 620 -2.02 19.12 -7.47
CA GLU A 620 -1.61 18.49 -8.73
C GLU A 620 -0.86 17.17 -8.48
N THR A 621 -1.10 16.23 -9.36
CA THR A 621 -0.30 15.00 -9.43
C THR A 621 0.97 15.28 -10.24
N ASP A 622 2.03 14.52 -9.96
CA ASP A 622 3.34 14.66 -10.62
C ASP A 622 3.21 14.80 -12.15
N PRO A 623 3.69 15.92 -12.73
CA PRO A 623 3.59 16.14 -14.18
C PRO A 623 4.30 15.08 -15.03
N ASN A 624 5.34 14.41 -14.51
CA ASN A 624 5.97 13.29 -15.21
C ASN A 624 5.01 12.11 -15.43
N PHE A 625 3.97 12.03 -14.62
CA PHE A 625 2.90 11.06 -14.75
C PHE A 625 1.74 11.62 -15.59
N THR A 626 1.20 12.79 -15.24
CA THR A 626 -0.03 13.32 -15.83
C THR A 626 0.16 13.90 -17.24
N ASN A 627 1.35 14.39 -17.61
CA ASN A 627 1.60 14.88 -18.97
C ASN A 627 1.55 13.83 -20.07
N ARG A 628 1.52 12.54 -19.70
CA ARG A 628 1.45 11.43 -20.66
C ARG A 628 0.03 11.07 -21.05
N ARG A 629 -0.97 11.41 -20.22
CA ARG A 629 -2.37 11.11 -20.43
C ARG A 629 -3.25 12.17 -19.78
N ASN A 630 -4.30 12.56 -20.48
CA ASN A 630 -5.35 13.39 -19.91
C ASN A 630 -6.27 12.51 -19.04
N PHE A 631 -6.28 12.75 -17.74
CA PHE A 631 -7.20 12.09 -16.81
C PHE A 631 -8.53 12.84 -16.76
N LEU A 632 -9.62 12.08 -16.76
CA LEU A 632 -10.96 12.62 -16.60
C LEU A 632 -11.06 13.32 -15.25
N SER A 633 -11.43 14.59 -15.23
CA SER A 633 -11.63 15.40 -14.03
C SER A 633 -13.10 15.86 -13.88
N SER A 634 -13.41 16.47 -12.76
CA SER A 634 -14.71 17.08 -12.49
C SER A 634 -15.05 18.25 -13.44
N ASP A 635 -14.11 18.75 -14.24
CA ASP A 635 -14.40 19.67 -15.34
C ASP A 635 -15.41 19.09 -16.33
N TYR A 636 -15.44 17.76 -16.43
CA TYR A 636 -16.47 17.03 -17.18
C TYR A 636 -17.88 17.34 -16.67
N VAL A 637 -18.11 17.33 -15.36
CA VAL A 637 -19.41 17.67 -14.75
C VAL A 637 -19.76 19.12 -15.06
N LEU A 638 -18.83 20.04 -14.86
CA LEU A 638 -19.05 21.48 -15.08
C LEU A 638 -19.42 21.75 -16.53
N SER A 639 -18.73 21.15 -17.49
CA SER A 639 -19.02 21.29 -18.91
C SER A 639 -20.42 20.76 -19.28
N ARG A 640 -20.83 19.61 -18.70
CA ARG A 640 -22.18 19.02 -18.90
C ARG A 640 -23.30 19.84 -18.25
N LEU A 641 -22.97 20.62 -17.22
CA LEU A 641 -23.87 21.59 -16.60
C LEU A 641 -23.80 22.95 -17.30
N LYS A 642 -23.01 23.09 -18.37
CA LYS A 642 -22.79 24.33 -19.13
C LYS A 642 -22.17 25.46 -18.29
N LEU A 643 -21.29 25.10 -17.39
CA LEU A 643 -20.53 26.00 -16.53
C LEU A 643 -19.09 26.08 -17.01
N ASP A 644 -18.49 27.27 -16.96
CA ASP A 644 -17.09 27.46 -17.33
C ASP A 644 -16.17 27.12 -16.15
N PRO A 645 -15.32 26.09 -16.26
CA PRO A 645 -14.45 25.69 -15.18
C PRO A 645 -13.47 26.77 -14.69
N MET A 646 -13.13 27.74 -15.54
CA MET A 646 -12.24 28.84 -15.20
C MET A 646 -12.87 29.92 -14.33
N ASN A 647 -14.20 30.04 -14.37
CA ASN A 647 -14.95 31.07 -13.67
C ASN A 647 -15.68 30.54 -12.43
N ILE A 648 -15.33 29.36 -12.00
CA ILE A 648 -15.92 28.67 -10.84
C ILE A 648 -14.84 28.43 -9.80
N GLN A 649 -15.26 28.18 -8.57
CA GLN A 649 -14.39 27.81 -7.46
C GLN A 649 -13.45 26.64 -7.84
N LYS A 650 -12.20 26.73 -7.41
CA LYS A 650 -11.21 25.67 -7.67
C LYS A 650 -11.70 24.32 -7.16
N ARG A 651 -11.30 23.26 -7.85
CA ARG A 651 -11.45 21.87 -7.40
C ARG A 651 -10.32 21.51 -6.47
N LEU A 652 -10.51 20.47 -5.67
CA LEU A 652 -9.48 19.99 -4.74
C LEU A 652 -8.23 19.52 -5.49
N GLY A 653 -8.39 18.69 -6.50
CA GLY A 653 -7.27 18.12 -7.23
C GLY A 653 -7.46 18.02 -8.73
N ASP A 654 -6.41 17.62 -9.43
CA ASP A 654 -6.48 17.25 -10.85
C ASP A 654 -7.26 15.95 -11.05
N GLY A 655 -7.45 15.55 -12.31
CA GLY A 655 -8.27 14.38 -12.64
C GLY A 655 -7.81 13.09 -12.00
N TYR A 656 -6.52 12.82 -11.94
CA TYR A 656 -6.00 11.62 -11.30
C TYR A 656 -6.22 11.65 -9.78
N TYR A 657 -5.94 12.78 -9.14
CA TYR A 657 -6.16 12.95 -7.70
C TYR A 657 -7.63 12.72 -7.33
N GLU A 658 -8.57 13.29 -8.10
CA GLU A 658 -10.00 13.13 -7.88
C GLU A 658 -10.43 11.65 -8.00
N GLN A 659 -9.93 10.93 -9.01
CA GLN A 659 -10.23 9.51 -9.19
C GLN A 659 -9.73 8.67 -8.02
N GLN A 660 -8.53 8.94 -7.51
CA GLN A 660 -7.97 8.25 -6.35
C GLN A 660 -8.77 8.57 -5.07
N LEU A 661 -9.18 9.82 -4.87
CA LEU A 661 -9.99 10.24 -3.74
C LEU A 661 -11.34 9.49 -3.70
N VAL A 662 -12.03 9.42 -4.83
CA VAL A 662 -13.30 8.70 -4.94
C VAL A 662 -13.11 7.19 -4.74
N MET A 663 -12.06 6.60 -5.30
CA MET A 663 -11.73 5.19 -5.10
C MET A 663 -11.47 4.87 -3.61
N GLN A 664 -10.72 5.70 -2.92
CA GLN A 664 -10.47 5.54 -1.49
C GLN A 664 -11.76 5.61 -0.67
N GLU A 665 -12.66 6.51 -1.05
CA GLU A 665 -13.95 6.63 -0.38
C GLU A 665 -14.86 5.41 -0.64
N ILE A 666 -14.84 4.86 -1.86
CA ILE A 666 -15.51 3.59 -2.17
C ILE A 666 -14.95 2.46 -1.29
N MET A 667 -13.63 2.35 -1.20
CA MET A 667 -13.00 1.33 -0.36
C MET A 667 -13.36 1.50 1.12
N ARG A 668 -13.39 2.72 1.61
CA ARG A 668 -13.76 3.01 3.00
C ARG A 668 -15.18 2.56 3.31
N GLN A 669 -16.14 2.78 2.40
CA GLN A 669 -17.53 2.45 2.62
C GLN A 669 -17.91 1.01 2.25
N THR A 670 -17.21 0.39 1.30
CA THR A 670 -17.59 -0.92 0.77
C THR A 670 -16.54 -2.00 0.96
N GLY A 671 -15.30 -1.62 1.34
CA GLY A 671 -14.16 -2.53 1.44
C GLY A 671 -13.56 -2.97 0.10
N LYS A 672 -14.08 -2.50 -1.04
CA LYS A 672 -13.65 -2.85 -2.40
C LYS A 672 -13.24 -1.61 -3.18
N SER A 673 -12.29 -1.73 -4.10
CA SER A 673 -11.82 -0.60 -4.92
C SER A 673 -12.77 -0.23 -6.06
N ARG A 674 -13.71 -1.09 -6.39
CA ARG A 674 -14.73 -0.87 -7.44
C ARG A 674 -16.10 -1.26 -6.92
N LEU A 675 -17.10 -0.47 -7.27
CA LEU A 675 -18.52 -0.79 -7.03
C LEU A 675 -18.98 -1.92 -7.93
N GLN A 676 -18.42 -1.99 -9.15
CA GLN A 676 -18.66 -3.04 -10.12
C GLN A 676 -17.32 -3.62 -10.59
N SER A 677 -17.21 -4.95 -10.57
CA SER A 677 -16.02 -5.68 -11.01
C SER A 677 -15.64 -5.37 -12.45
N GLY A 678 -14.33 -5.21 -12.71
CA GLY A 678 -13.76 -5.07 -14.03
C GLY A 678 -13.80 -3.67 -14.62
N LEU A 679 -14.41 -2.68 -13.97
CA LEU A 679 -14.33 -1.28 -14.40
C LEU A 679 -12.92 -0.72 -14.16
N SER A 680 -12.44 0.11 -15.10
CA SER A 680 -11.29 0.96 -14.82
C SER A 680 -11.67 2.07 -13.83
N ALA A 681 -10.67 2.69 -13.19
CA ALA A 681 -10.90 3.81 -12.28
C ALA A 681 -11.60 4.97 -12.99
N GLU A 682 -11.23 5.26 -14.23
CA GLU A 682 -11.83 6.33 -15.04
C GLU A 682 -13.28 6.03 -15.43
N GLU A 683 -13.58 4.79 -15.86
CA GLU A 683 -14.96 4.39 -16.19
C GLU A 683 -15.87 4.46 -14.98
N GLN A 684 -15.42 3.98 -13.84
CA GLN A 684 -16.16 4.09 -12.58
C GLN A 684 -16.44 5.55 -12.22
N TYR A 685 -15.41 6.40 -12.29
CA TYR A 685 -15.55 7.82 -11.97
C TYR A 685 -16.50 8.52 -12.95
N ARG A 686 -16.44 8.20 -14.25
CA ARG A 686 -17.36 8.71 -15.27
C ARG A 686 -18.80 8.33 -14.98
N GLN A 687 -19.08 7.05 -14.71
CA GLN A 687 -20.42 6.58 -14.38
C GLN A 687 -21.01 7.28 -13.15
N LEU A 688 -20.21 7.43 -12.10
CA LEU A 688 -20.62 8.12 -10.89
C LEU A 688 -20.92 9.61 -11.12
N MET A 689 -20.14 10.27 -11.97
CA MET A 689 -20.38 11.66 -12.35
C MET A 689 -21.63 11.80 -13.23
N ASP A 690 -21.84 10.91 -14.19
CA ASP A 690 -23.04 10.94 -15.05
C ASP A 690 -24.32 10.74 -14.23
N ALA A 691 -24.30 9.81 -13.27
CA ALA A 691 -25.38 9.63 -12.32
C ALA A 691 -25.59 10.88 -11.44
N GLY A 692 -24.51 11.49 -10.98
CA GLY A 692 -24.56 12.76 -10.23
C GLY A 692 -25.14 13.92 -11.04
N ILE A 693 -24.81 14.04 -12.33
CA ILE A 693 -25.40 15.04 -13.24
C ILE A 693 -26.90 14.81 -13.37
N SER A 694 -27.34 13.56 -13.51
CA SER A 694 -28.75 13.20 -13.61
C SER A 694 -29.52 13.59 -12.35
N VAL A 695 -28.99 13.30 -11.18
CA VAL A 695 -29.58 13.66 -9.89
C VAL A 695 -29.62 15.21 -9.72
N THR A 696 -28.52 15.89 -10.06
CA THR A 696 -28.43 17.35 -9.99
C THR A 696 -29.52 18.01 -10.82
N LYS A 697 -29.75 17.54 -12.03
CA LYS A 697 -30.78 18.07 -12.92
C LYS A 697 -32.21 17.75 -12.47
N SER A 698 -32.46 16.49 -12.09
CA SER A 698 -33.80 16.01 -11.71
C SER A 698 -34.27 16.58 -10.38
N GLN A 699 -33.37 16.84 -9.45
CA GLN A 699 -33.70 17.36 -8.11
C GLN A 699 -33.35 18.84 -7.94
N SER A 700 -32.88 19.50 -9.00
CA SER A 700 -32.50 20.93 -9.00
C SER A 700 -31.49 21.28 -7.89
N ILE A 701 -30.46 20.43 -7.71
CA ILE A 701 -29.43 20.61 -6.70
C ILE A 701 -28.45 21.69 -7.17
N ALA A 702 -28.22 22.70 -6.35
CA ALA A 702 -27.22 23.73 -6.64
C ALA A 702 -25.81 23.18 -6.59
N LEU A 703 -24.92 23.61 -7.51
CA LEU A 703 -23.51 23.28 -7.47
C LEU A 703 -22.92 23.67 -6.10
N GLY A 704 -22.10 22.76 -5.54
CA GLY A 704 -21.47 22.96 -4.25
C GLY A 704 -22.31 22.51 -3.05
N ARG A 705 -23.58 22.17 -3.23
CA ARG A 705 -24.44 21.61 -2.19
C ARG A 705 -24.35 20.08 -2.18
N GLY A 706 -24.17 19.49 -0.99
CA GLY A 706 -24.29 18.05 -0.79
C GLY A 706 -25.74 17.57 -0.66
N LEU A 707 -25.95 16.24 -0.69
CA LEU A 707 -27.26 15.63 -0.44
C LEU A 707 -27.57 15.63 1.05
N THR A 708 -28.84 15.89 1.37
CA THR A 708 -29.39 15.62 2.71
C THR A 708 -29.54 14.11 2.92
N ALA A 709 -29.67 13.66 4.17
CA ALA A 709 -29.89 12.25 4.49
C ALA A 709 -31.18 11.70 3.84
N ALA A 710 -32.22 12.52 3.70
CA ALA A 710 -33.46 12.15 3.04
C ALA A 710 -33.29 11.99 1.52
N GLU A 711 -32.55 12.90 0.88
CA GLU A 711 -32.24 12.82 -0.55
C GLU A 711 -31.37 11.59 -0.85
N GLN A 712 -30.38 11.28 0.01
CA GLN A 712 -29.54 10.09 -0.15
C GLN A 712 -30.34 8.79 -0.02
N LYS A 713 -31.30 8.72 0.89
CA LYS A 713 -32.19 7.55 1.04
C LYS A 713 -33.03 7.27 -0.21
N ASN A 714 -33.26 8.27 -1.04
CA ASN A 714 -34.04 8.16 -2.27
C ASN A 714 -33.19 7.89 -3.52
N LEU A 715 -31.86 7.79 -3.38
CA LEU A 715 -30.98 7.44 -4.49
C LEU A 715 -31.28 6.03 -5.01
N LYS A 716 -31.35 5.90 -6.32
CA LYS A 716 -31.52 4.63 -7.03
C LYS A 716 -30.20 4.02 -7.49
N GLU A 717 -29.17 4.85 -7.58
CA GLU A 717 -27.81 4.50 -7.99
C GLU A 717 -26.80 5.34 -7.22
N ASP A 718 -25.54 4.86 -7.18
CA ASP A 718 -24.43 5.56 -6.54
C ASP A 718 -24.04 6.79 -7.36
N VAL A 719 -23.74 7.91 -6.71
CA VAL A 719 -23.44 9.18 -7.39
C VAL A 719 -22.21 9.87 -6.79
N VAL A 720 -21.54 10.66 -7.63
CA VAL A 720 -20.56 11.66 -7.20
C VAL A 720 -21.12 13.06 -7.50
N LEU A 721 -21.13 13.91 -6.49
CA LEU A 721 -21.46 15.33 -6.61
C LEU A 721 -20.23 16.19 -6.25
N LEU A 722 -20.15 17.38 -6.84
CA LEU A 722 -19.16 18.38 -6.45
C LEU A 722 -19.72 19.22 -5.30
N VAL A 723 -19.11 19.07 -4.13
CA VAL A 723 -19.56 19.70 -2.88
C VAL A 723 -18.52 20.68 -2.38
N ASN A 724 -18.94 21.88 -1.97
CA ASN A 724 -18.06 22.84 -1.31
C ASN A 724 -17.64 22.32 0.06
N LYS A 725 -16.35 22.17 0.28
CA LYS A 725 -15.76 21.74 1.56
C LYS A 725 -14.58 22.62 1.94
N ALA A 726 -14.46 22.89 3.22
CA ALA A 726 -13.25 23.46 3.78
C ALA A 726 -12.17 22.36 3.83
N VAL A 727 -11.03 22.60 3.21
CA VAL A 727 -9.93 21.63 3.11
C VAL A 727 -8.69 22.20 3.76
N VAL A 728 -8.07 21.43 4.66
CA VAL A 728 -6.75 21.76 5.20
C VAL A 728 -5.71 21.22 4.24
N LEU A 729 -4.96 22.14 3.65
CA LEU A 729 -3.90 21.82 2.69
C LEU A 729 -2.61 21.36 3.42
N PRO A 730 -1.68 20.67 2.72
CA PRO A 730 -0.41 20.24 3.31
C PRO A 730 0.44 21.37 3.93
N ASN A 731 0.23 22.60 3.52
CA ASN A 731 0.89 23.80 4.10
C ASN A 731 0.16 24.38 5.34
N GLY A 732 -0.88 23.71 5.83
CA GLY A 732 -1.68 24.12 6.97
C GLY A 732 -2.74 25.20 6.69
N LYS A 733 -2.85 25.70 5.45
CA LYS A 733 -3.92 26.65 5.08
C LYS A 733 -5.23 25.90 4.87
N THR A 734 -6.33 26.54 5.25
CA THR A 734 -7.68 26.05 4.95
C THR A 734 -8.24 26.82 3.76
N GLU A 735 -8.67 26.10 2.74
CA GLU A 735 -9.34 26.68 1.55
C GLU A 735 -10.67 25.98 1.32
N THR A 736 -11.67 26.74 0.88
CA THR A 736 -12.96 26.17 0.46
C THR A 736 -12.89 25.88 -1.03
N VAL A 737 -13.03 24.59 -1.37
CA VAL A 737 -12.93 24.09 -2.75
C VAL A 737 -14.06 23.13 -3.06
N LEU A 738 -14.30 22.88 -4.35
CA LEU A 738 -15.20 21.82 -4.79
C LEU A 738 -14.50 20.47 -4.69
N VAL A 739 -15.12 19.55 -3.96
CA VAL A 739 -14.63 18.20 -3.70
C VAL A 739 -15.57 17.16 -4.27
N PRO A 740 -15.11 16.25 -5.14
CA PRO A 740 -15.92 15.12 -5.57
C PRO A 740 -16.33 14.29 -4.35
N THR A 741 -17.62 14.23 -4.08
CA THR A 741 -18.16 13.56 -2.89
C THR A 741 -19.06 12.42 -3.31
N LEU A 742 -18.73 11.21 -2.83
CA LEU A 742 -19.47 9.99 -3.11
C LEU A 742 -20.70 9.86 -2.20
N TYR A 743 -21.84 9.55 -2.81
CA TYR A 743 -23.05 9.14 -2.11
C TYR A 743 -23.50 7.79 -2.63
N LEU A 744 -23.51 6.80 -1.75
CA LEU A 744 -23.97 5.45 -2.08
C LEU A 744 -25.49 5.35 -1.92
N ALA A 745 -26.12 4.66 -2.85
CA ALA A 745 -27.54 4.31 -2.77
C ALA A 745 -27.81 3.35 -1.59
N PRO A 746 -29.02 3.30 -1.06
CA PRO A 746 -29.38 2.37 0.02
C PRO A 746 -29.22 0.90 -0.35
N THR A 747 -29.29 0.57 -1.66
CA THR A 747 -29.12 -0.80 -2.18
C THR A 747 -27.67 -1.26 -2.26
N THR A 748 -26.71 -0.32 -2.22
CA THR A 748 -25.29 -0.66 -2.27
C THR A 748 -24.84 -1.20 -0.92
N LYS A 749 -24.25 -2.41 -0.92
CA LYS A 749 -23.77 -3.04 0.30
C LYS A 749 -22.59 -2.27 0.89
N ARG A 750 -22.72 -1.95 2.15
CA ARG A 750 -21.67 -1.31 2.95
C ARG A 750 -21.08 -2.32 3.92
N VAL A 751 -19.84 -2.15 4.25
CA VAL A 751 -19.14 -2.96 5.25
C VAL A 751 -18.73 -2.04 6.39
N GLU A 752 -19.25 -2.31 7.59
CA GLU A 752 -18.78 -1.65 8.80
C GLU A 752 -17.41 -2.20 9.17
N GLY A 753 -16.38 -1.43 8.93
CA GLY A 753 -15.00 -1.86 9.02
C GLY A 753 -14.60 -2.70 7.80
N ALA A 754 -13.32 -2.70 7.45
CA ALA A 754 -12.83 -3.52 6.37
C ALA A 754 -12.70 -4.97 6.82
N ALA A 755 -13.19 -5.88 6.00
CA ALA A 755 -12.87 -7.28 6.17
C ALA A 755 -11.40 -7.53 5.77
N ASN A 756 -10.76 -8.48 6.45
CA ASN A 756 -9.39 -8.87 6.11
C ASN A 756 -9.31 -9.57 4.75
N LEU A 757 -10.31 -10.41 4.44
CA LEU A 757 -10.49 -11.02 3.13
C LEU A 757 -11.90 -10.70 2.64
N GLN A 758 -12.00 -10.01 1.50
CA GLN A 758 -13.30 -9.55 0.99
C GLN A 758 -13.39 -9.66 -0.52
N ALA A 759 -14.53 -10.15 -1.01
CA ALA A 759 -14.79 -10.25 -2.45
C ALA A 759 -16.28 -10.25 -2.76
N GLN A 760 -16.65 -10.29 -4.06
CA GLN A 760 -18.01 -10.58 -4.48
C GLN A 760 -18.39 -12.01 -4.12
N SER A 761 -17.54 -12.98 -4.49
CA SER A 761 -17.60 -14.37 -4.03
C SER A 761 -16.19 -14.85 -3.68
N ILE A 762 -16.09 -15.81 -2.77
CA ILE A 762 -14.81 -16.41 -2.36
C ILE A 762 -14.90 -17.91 -2.55
N ASN A 763 -13.97 -18.47 -3.35
CA ASN A 763 -13.85 -19.91 -3.54
C ASN A 763 -12.39 -20.34 -3.38
N LEU A 764 -12.06 -20.85 -2.20
CA LEU A 764 -10.71 -21.23 -1.84
C LEU A 764 -10.60 -22.71 -1.50
N SER A 765 -9.60 -23.36 -2.07
CA SER A 765 -9.09 -24.65 -1.63
C SER A 765 -7.87 -24.45 -0.75
N VAL A 766 -7.91 -24.96 0.49
CA VAL A 766 -6.81 -24.82 1.44
C VAL A 766 -6.36 -26.20 1.94
N ASP A 767 -5.12 -26.32 2.36
CA ASP A 767 -4.72 -27.48 3.17
C ASP A 767 -5.08 -27.22 4.64
N THR A 768 -4.61 -26.10 5.16
CA THR A 768 -5.00 -25.65 6.51
C THR A 768 -5.42 -24.18 6.48
N MET A 769 -6.47 -23.84 7.22
CA MET A 769 -6.87 -22.47 7.44
C MET A 769 -6.98 -22.18 8.94
N HIS A 770 -6.38 -21.08 9.35
CA HIS A 770 -6.57 -20.51 10.68
C HIS A 770 -7.05 -19.06 10.53
N ASN A 771 -8.31 -18.82 10.84
CA ASN A 771 -8.93 -17.52 10.76
C ASN A 771 -9.26 -16.97 12.16
N SER A 772 -8.61 -15.88 12.54
CA SER A 772 -8.99 -15.03 13.68
C SER A 772 -9.27 -13.59 13.27
N GLY A 773 -9.63 -13.38 12.01
CA GLY A 773 -10.06 -12.12 11.41
C GLY A 773 -11.42 -12.28 10.74
N SER A 774 -11.67 -11.49 9.69
CA SER A 774 -12.95 -11.52 8.98
C SER A 774 -12.80 -11.91 7.52
N ILE A 775 -13.60 -12.86 7.08
CA ILE A 775 -13.78 -13.30 5.69
C ILE A 775 -15.21 -12.97 5.29
N VAL A 776 -15.38 -12.06 4.32
CA VAL A 776 -16.71 -11.57 3.94
C VAL A 776 -16.88 -11.62 2.42
N ALA A 777 -17.99 -12.15 1.96
CA ALA A 777 -18.39 -12.06 0.56
C ALA A 777 -19.79 -11.46 0.42
N ASP A 778 -19.99 -10.72 -0.67
CA ASP A 778 -21.31 -10.17 -0.99
C ASP A 778 -22.31 -11.25 -1.39
N LYS A 779 -21.81 -12.34 -2.03
CA LYS A 779 -22.56 -13.49 -2.49
C LYS A 779 -22.13 -14.76 -1.74
N ASP A 780 -21.33 -15.60 -2.35
CA ASP A 780 -21.06 -16.93 -1.86
C ASP A 780 -19.65 -17.08 -1.31
N ILE A 781 -19.53 -17.84 -0.23
CA ILE A 781 -18.25 -18.32 0.29
C ILE A 781 -18.24 -19.84 0.17
N THR A 782 -17.21 -20.38 -0.48
CA THR A 782 -16.89 -21.79 -0.49
C THR A 782 -15.43 -21.96 -0.06
N ILE A 783 -15.23 -22.59 1.10
CA ILE A 783 -13.90 -22.93 1.60
C ILE A 783 -13.84 -24.45 1.73
N THR A 784 -12.89 -25.06 1.05
CA THR A 784 -12.68 -26.51 1.09
C THR A 784 -11.24 -26.78 1.55
N GLY A 785 -11.06 -27.70 2.50
CA GLY A 785 -9.72 -27.98 3.02
C GLY A 785 -9.58 -29.29 3.77
N ASN A 786 -8.41 -29.49 4.39
CA ASN A 786 -8.22 -30.60 5.32
C ASN A 786 -8.61 -30.19 6.73
N THR A 787 -8.10 -29.08 7.23
CA THR A 787 -8.39 -28.55 8.57
C THR A 787 -8.75 -27.07 8.46
N ILE A 788 -9.91 -26.69 8.99
CA ILE A 788 -10.41 -25.32 8.97
C ILE A 788 -10.75 -24.88 10.40
N HIS A 789 -10.00 -23.92 10.92
CA HIS A 789 -10.18 -23.33 12.24
C HIS A 789 -10.61 -21.87 12.12
N ASN A 790 -11.73 -21.53 12.74
CA ASN A 790 -12.27 -20.19 12.88
C ASN A 790 -12.29 -19.81 14.36
N ASP A 791 -11.15 -19.33 14.86
CA ASP A 791 -10.98 -19.02 16.28
C ASP A 791 -11.16 -17.51 16.51
N ASN A 792 -12.29 -17.10 17.11
CA ASN A 792 -12.76 -15.71 17.23
C ASN A 792 -12.96 -14.98 15.88
N GLY A 793 -12.96 -15.71 14.76
CA GLY A 793 -13.07 -15.14 13.44
C GLY A 793 -14.51 -15.06 12.93
N LEU A 794 -14.70 -14.28 11.89
CA LEU A 794 -15.96 -14.16 11.15
C LEU A 794 -15.80 -14.75 9.74
N ILE A 795 -16.71 -15.61 9.33
CA ILE A 795 -16.89 -16.07 7.94
C ILE A 795 -18.34 -15.78 7.55
N LYS A 796 -18.57 -14.84 6.63
CA LYS A 796 -19.91 -14.33 6.30
C LYS A 796 -20.11 -14.13 4.81
N GLY A 797 -21.06 -14.89 4.25
CA GLY A 797 -21.55 -14.72 2.87
C GLY A 797 -23.07 -14.64 2.80
N ASN A 798 -23.62 -14.59 1.62
CA ASN A 798 -25.06 -14.86 1.42
C ASN A 798 -25.31 -16.36 1.55
N THR A 799 -24.53 -17.16 0.81
CA THR A 799 -24.40 -18.60 1.02
C THR A 799 -22.99 -18.89 1.54
N THR A 800 -22.86 -19.58 2.66
CA THR A 800 -21.58 -19.94 3.24
C THR A 800 -21.43 -21.46 3.32
N THR A 801 -20.44 -22.00 2.61
CA THR A 801 -20.11 -23.43 2.60
C THR A 801 -18.69 -23.64 3.09
N VAL A 802 -18.52 -24.40 4.16
CA VAL A 802 -17.23 -24.77 4.73
C VAL A 802 -17.12 -26.29 4.77
N THR A 803 -16.13 -26.84 4.08
CA THR A 803 -15.95 -28.28 3.94
C THR A 803 -14.54 -28.69 4.31
N ALA A 804 -14.40 -29.66 5.23
CA ALA A 804 -13.10 -30.21 5.63
C ALA A 804 -13.03 -31.73 5.49
N ASN A 805 -11.86 -32.24 5.08
CA ASN A 805 -11.57 -33.68 5.07
C ASN A 805 -11.29 -34.21 6.47
N ASP A 806 -10.83 -33.39 7.39
CA ASP A 806 -10.57 -33.76 8.77
C ASP A 806 -11.52 -33.04 9.71
N GLU A 807 -11.28 -31.78 10.04
CA GLU A 807 -11.98 -31.06 11.10
C GLU A 807 -12.41 -29.67 10.67
N VAL A 808 -13.63 -29.26 11.03
CA VAL A 808 -14.03 -27.84 11.11
C VAL A 808 -14.18 -27.48 12.58
N ARG A 809 -13.40 -26.51 13.05
CA ARG A 809 -13.49 -25.98 14.41
C ARG A 809 -13.86 -24.49 14.39
N ASN A 810 -14.88 -24.13 15.13
CA ASN A 810 -15.36 -22.77 15.34
C ASN A 810 -15.35 -22.46 16.83
N THR A 811 -14.25 -21.86 17.30
CA THR A 811 -14.07 -21.50 18.72
C THR A 811 -14.37 -20.03 18.93
N GLN A 812 -15.47 -19.71 19.63
CA GLN A 812 -15.91 -18.32 19.88
C GLN A 812 -16.00 -17.47 18.60
N GLY A 813 -15.97 -18.11 17.43
CA GLY A 813 -16.09 -17.48 16.12
C GLY A 813 -17.51 -17.55 15.57
N THR A 814 -17.74 -16.90 14.44
CA THR A 814 -19.03 -16.90 13.74
C THR A 814 -18.86 -17.40 12.31
N ILE A 815 -19.64 -18.41 11.93
CA ILE A 815 -19.83 -18.84 10.55
C ILE A 815 -21.29 -18.53 10.18
N MET A 816 -21.49 -17.65 9.21
CA MET A 816 -22.79 -17.05 8.96
C MET A 816 -23.13 -17.00 7.48
N GLY A 817 -24.38 -17.24 7.16
CA GLY A 817 -24.97 -16.94 5.86
C GLY A 817 -26.22 -16.08 6.02
N ASN A 818 -26.58 -15.32 5.01
CA ASN A 818 -27.89 -14.69 5.01
C ASN A 818 -28.96 -15.73 4.67
N ASP A 819 -28.76 -16.48 3.58
CA ASP A 819 -29.69 -17.51 3.12
C ASP A 819 -29.33 -18.91 3.62
N THR A 820 -28.09 -19.33 3.42
CA THR A 820 -27.72 -20.70 3.72
C THR A 820 -26.35 -20.78 4.38
N VAL A 821 -26.23 -21.62 5.38
CA VAL A 821 -24.95 -22.07 5.95
C VAL A 821 -24.85 -23.58 5.87
N SER A 822 -23.78 -24.09 5.29
CA SER A 822 -23.45 -25.50 5.24
C SER A 822 -22.04 -25.74 5.77
N VAL A 823 -21.94 -26.47 6.86
CA VAL A 823 -20.66 -26.88 7.46
C VAL A 823 -20.55 -28.38 7.39
N TYR A 824 -19.51 -28.88 6.75
CA TYR A 824 -19.28 -30.33 6.63
C TYR A 824 -17.83 -30.65 7.04
N ALA A 825 -17.67 -31.69 7.85
CA ALA A 825 -16.39 -32.33 8.08
C ALA A 825 -16.49 -33.83 7.91
N LYS A 826 -15.50 -34.46 7.27
CA LYS A 826 -15.47 -35.92 7.14
C LYS A 826 -15.27 -36.61 8.50
N LYS A 827 -14.57 -35.96 9.46
CA LYS A 827 -14.47 -36.40 10.83
C LYS A 827 -15.39 -35.56 11.75
N ASP A 828 -14.87 -34.47 12.30
CA ASP A 828 -15.56 -33.75 13.37
C ASP A 828 -15.89 -32.29 12.98
N VAL A 829 -17.08 -31.87 13.45
CA VAL A 829 -17.40 -30.44 13.53
C VAL A 829 -17.46 -30.04 15.00
N ILE A 830 -16.60 -29.10 15.39
CA ILE A 830 -16.46 -28.60 16.76
C ILE A 830 -16.86 -27.14 16.82
N ASN A 831 -17.99 -26.85 17.45
CA ASN A 831 -18.46 -25.50 17.71
C ASN A 831 -18.38 -25.23 19.22
N LYS A 832 -17.30 -24.52 19.65
CA LYS A 832 -17.00 -24.29 21.06
C LYS A 832 -17.18 -22.79 21.39
N GLY A 833 -18.28 -22.45 22.06
CA GLY A 833 -18.66 -21.07 22.35
C GLY A 833 -18.91 -20.21 21.09
N GLY A 834 -18.92 -20.86 19.93
CA GLY A 834 -19.07 -20.19 18.62
C GLY A 834 -20.51 -20.21 18.13
N THR A 835 -20.75 -19.49 17.03
CA THR A 835 -22.07 -19.40 16.39
C THR A 835 -21.98 -19.85 14.93
N ILE A 836 -22.86 -20.77 14.53
CA ILE A 836 -23.11 -21.18 13.15
C ILE A 836 -24.57 -20.87 12.85
N THR A 837 -24.84 -19.88 11.98
CA THR A 837 -26.19 -19.31 11.86
C THR A 837 -26.52 -18.77 10.46
N GLN A 838 -27.81 -18.61 10.21
CA GLN A 838 -28.34 -17.88 9.07
C GLN A 838 -29.50 -16.94 9.51
N THR A 839 -29.81 -15.94 8.67
CA THR A 839 -30.73 -14.85 9.03
C THR A 839 -32.01 -14.79 8.22
N ASN A 840 -32.20 -15.65 7.21
CA ASN A 840 -33.40 -15.69 6.37
C ASN A 840 -34.33 -16.81 6.78
N ALA A 841 -35.63 -16.52 7.01
CA ALA A 841 -36.64 -17.49 7.40
C ALA A 841 -36.83 -18.61 6.35
N ALA A 842 -36.65 -18.34 5.09
CA ALA A 842 -36.69 -19.33 4.00
C ALA A 842 -35.36 -20.11 3.85
N GLY A 843 -34.34 -19.73 4.59
CA GLY A 843 -33.00 -20.30 4.49
C GLY A 843 -32.79 -21.56 5.35
N SER A 844 -31.55 -22.03 5.38
CA SER A 844 -31.20 -23.23 6.14
C SER A 844 -29.82 -23.18 6.77
N THR A 845 -29.69 -23.76 7.94
CA THR A 845 -28.41 -24.10 8.60
C THR A 845 -28.23 -25.61 8.58
N LYS A 846 -27.16 -26.09 7.94
CA LYS A 846 -26.83 -27.50 7.88
C LYS A 846 -25.42 -27.74 8.43
N VAL A 847 -25.32 -28.58 9.45
CA VAL A 847 -24.05 -29.02 10.05
C VAL A 847 -23.97 -30.53 9.97
N THR A 848 -22.96 -31.07 9.31
CA THR A 848 -22.77 -32.47 9.09
C THR A 848 -21.36 -32.92 9.43
N ALA A 849 -21.21 -33.95 10.25
CA ALA A 849 -19.94 -34.60 10.52
C ALA A 849 -20.02 -36.10 10.19
N GLY A 850 -18.97 -36.63 9.59
CA GLY A 850 -18.88 -38.06 9.36
C GLY A 850 -18.65 -38.84 10.65
N ARG A 851 -18.11 -38.19 11.69
CA ARG A 851 -17.93 -38.75 13.04
C ARG A 851 -18.78 -37.98 14.04
N ASP A 852 -18.29 -36.92 14.64
CA ASP A 852 -18.96 -36.23 15.76
C ASP A 852 -19.30 -34.78 15.47
N VAL A 853 -20.44 -34.31 15.95
CA VAL A 853 -20.73 -32.88 16.10
C VAL A 853 -20.69 -32.55 17.59
N MET A 854 -19.78 -31.67 17.96
CA MET A 854 -19.59 -31.15 19.31
C MET A 854 -20.01 -29.68 19.36
N ASN A 855 -21.14 -29.39 20.01
CA ASN A 855 -21.61 -28.02 20.19
C ASN A 855 -21.57 -27.68 21.69
N THR A 856 -20.48 -27.03 22.11
CA THR A 856 -20.17 -26.84 23.54
C THR A 856 -19.99 -25.37 23.90
N GLY A 857 -20.28 -25.03 25.16
CA GLY A 857 -19.98 -23.70 25.69
C GLY A 857 -18.51 -23.54 26.09
N VAL A 858 -18.13 -22.30 26.36
CA VAL A 858 -16.84 -21.90 26.95
C VAL A 858 -17.12 -21.14 28.24
N GLN A 859 -16.51 -21.60 29.35
CA GLN A 859 -16.60 -20.91 30.62
C GLN A 859 -15.55 -19.81 30.71
N TYR A 860 -15.93 -18.63 31.22
CA TYR A 860 -15.05 -17.51 31.44
C TYR A 860 -15.39 -16.78 32.74
N GLU A 861 -14.42 -16.04 33.32
CA GLU A 861 -14.63 -15.18 34.48
C GLU A 861 -15.35 -13.91 34.05
N ALA A 862 -16.57 -13.71 34.53
CA ALA A 862 -17.42 -12.59 34.16
C ALA A 862 -17.28 -11.41 35.13
N ALA A 863 -16.96 -11.66 36.40
CA ALA A 863 -16.73 -10.63 37.41
C ALA A 863 -15.88 -11.15 38.58
N ASN A 864 -15.09 -10.24 39.17
CA ASN A 864 -14.28 -10.50 40.36
C ASN A 864 -14.23 -9.22 41.18
N SER A 865 -15.01 -9.16 42.26
CA SER A 865 -15.06 -8.01 43.12
C SER A 865 -14.62 -8.34 44.56
N LYS A 866 -13.95 -7.43 45.19
CA LYS A 866 -13.49 -7.55 46.61
C LYS A 866 -13.80 -6.27 47.37
N VAL A 867 -14.42 -6.44 48.52
CA VAL A 867 -14.67 -5.38 49.51
C VAL A 867 -14.02 -5.79 50.84
N GLU A 868 -13.19 -4.93 51.40
CA GLU A 868 -12.56 -5.13 52.67
C GLU A 868 -12.98 -3.99 53.63
N TRP A 869 -13.89 -4.25 54.55
CA TRP A 869 -14.30 -3.27 55.54
C TRP A 869 -13.31 -3.13 56.71
N ASP A 870 -12.68 -4.26 57.07
CA ASP A 870 -11.56 -4.34 58.01
C ASP A 870 -10.88 -5.72 57.87
N SER A 871 -9.84 -5.98 58.65
CA SER A 871 -9.07 -7.25 58.59
C SER A 871 -9.86 -8.54 58.84
N ARG A 872 -11.09 -8.43 59.40
CA ARG A 872 -11.96 -9.56 59.75
C ARG A 872 -13.29 -9.54 59.01
N ASN A 873 -13.56 -8.45 58.29
CA ASN A 873 -14.83 -8.27 57.56
C ASN A 873 -14.51 -7.94 56.15
N ASN A 874 -14.79 -8.89 55.28
CA ASN A 874 -14.58 -8.72 53.83
C ASN A 874 -15.62 -9.53 53.05
N ARG A 875 -15.76 -9.21 51.81
CA ARG A 875 -16.61 -9.91 50.85
C ARG A 875 -15.91 -9.97 49.52
N ARG A 876 -15.80 -11.17 48.99
CA ARG A 876 -15.29 -11.43 47.64
C ARG A 876 -16.32 -12.17 46.81
N GLU A 877 -16.58 -11.72 45.61
CA GLU A 877 -17.49 -12.38 44.68
C GLU A 877 -16.71 -12.68 43.37
N THR A 878 -16.75 -13.93 42.98
CA THR A 878 -16.23 -14.38 41.68
C THR A 878 -17.37 -14.99 40.90
N ILE A 879 -17.64 -14.44 39.71
CA ILE A 879 -18.71 -14.89 38.82
C ILE A 879 -18.07 -15.47 37.59
N THR A 880 -18.38 -16.72 37.27
CA THR A 880 -18.10 -17.31 35.98
C THR A 880 -19.35 -17.39 35.13
N SER A 881 -19.23 -17.16 33.85
CA SER A 881 -20.31 -17.27 32.89
C SER A 881 -19.96 -18.28 31.80
N VAL A 882 -20.87 -18.58 30.94
CA VAL A 882 -20.69 -19.56 29.86
C VAL A 882 -21.15 -18.92 28.56
N ASP A 883 -20.26 -18.78 27.61
CA ASP A 883 -20.62 -18.51 26.22
C ASP A 883 -21.10 -19.82 25.58
N GLN A 884 -22.34 -19.86 25.18
CA GLN A 884 -22.96 -21.04 24.61
C GLN A 884 -22.49 -21.26 23.16
N GLY A 885 -22.20 -22.51 22.82
CA GLY A 885 -22.12 -22.90 21.41
C GLY A 885 -23.50 -22.84 20.78
N ARG A 886 -23.68 -22.16 19.68
CA ARG A 886 -24.95 -21.95 18.98
C ARG A 886 -24.91 -22.49 17.57
N ILE A 887 -25.85 -23.34 17.21
CA ILE A 887 -26.08 -23.82 15.86
C ILE A 887 -27.53 -23.55 15.51
N GLY A 888 -27.76 -22.86 14.39
CA GLY A 888 -29.11 -22.60 13.92
C GLY A 888 -29.42 -21.14 13.71
N GLY A 889 -30.57 -20.84 13.17
CA GLY A 889 -30.98 -19.48 12.81
C GLY A 889 -32.46 -19.38 12.61
N VAL A 890 -32.91 -18.38 11.88
CA VAL A 890 -34.32 -18.10 11.63
C VAL A 890 -34.98 -19.18 10.75
N GLY A 891 -34.24 -19.71 9.76
CA GLY A 891 -34.76 -20.79 8.89
C GLY A 891 -34.52 -22.20 9.45
N GLN A 892 -34.69 -23.20 8.61
CA GLN A 892 -34.56 -24.63 9.03
C GLN A 892 -33.13 -24.94 9.52
N THR A 893 -33.04 -25.74 10.60
CA THR A 893 -31.73 -26.20 11.12
C THR A 893 -31.66 -27.74 11.09
N THR A 894 -30.58 -28.25 10.50
CA THR A 894 -30.30 -29.69 10.41
C THR A 894 -28.89 -29.98 10.92
N VAL A 895 -28.76 -30.86 11.88
CA VAL A 895 -27.48 -31.32 12.44
C VAL A 895 -27.42 -32.85 12.31
N VAL A 896 -26.35 -33.34 11.63
CA VAL A 896 -26.16 -34.77 11.40
C VAL A 896 -24.75 -35.18 11.80
N ALA A 897 -24.64 -36.21 12.64
CA ALA A 897 -23.39 -36.87 12.98
C ALA A 897 -23.43 -38.36 12.65
N GLY A 898 -22.36 -38.86 12.05
CA GLY A 898 -22.22 -40.30 11.78
C GLY A 898 -22.11 -41.12 13.05
N ARG A 899 -21.59 -40.53 14.13
CA ARG A 899 -21.51 -41.18 15.47
C ARG A 899 -22.31 -40.42 16.51
N ASP A 900 -21.76 -39.39 17.10
CA ASP A 900 -22.35 -38.70 18.24
C ASP A 900 -22.61 -37.21 18.00
N VAL A 901 -23.73 -36.72 18.57
CA VAL A 901 -23.97 -35.27 18.76
C VAL A 901 -23.83 -34.94 20.24
N SER A 902 -22.81 -34.17 20.60
CA SER A 902 -22.55 -33.79 22.00
C SER A 902 -22.82 -32.31 22.24
N MET A 903 -23.65 -32.01 23.21
CA MET A 903 -23.96 -30.65 23.65
C MET A 903 -23.64 -30.49 25.13
N ALA A 904 -22.70 -29.64 25.48
CA ALA A 904 -22.42 -29.19 26.84
C ALA A 904 -22.55 -27.65 26.88
N ALA A 905 -23.68 -27.17 27.42
CA ALA A 905 -24.10 -25.76 27.24
C ALA A 905 -24.18 -25.34 25.76
N GLY A 906 -24.53 -26.26 24.89
CA GLY A 906 -24.75 -25.99 23.47
C GLY A 906 -26.24 -25.80 23.18
N VAL A 907 -26.56 -24.95 22.22
CA VAL A 907 -27.94 -24.69 21.78
C VAL A 907 -28.04 -24.98 20.29
N ILE A 908 -29.06 -25.73 19.91
CA ILE A 908 -29.45 -25.95 18.51
C ILE A 908 -30.89 -25.49 18.37
N THR A 909 -31.12 -24.47 17.54
CA THR A 909 -32.44 -23.81 17.42
C THR A 909 -32.81 -23.51 15.98
N SER A 910 -34.08 -23.29 15.75
CA SER A 910 -34.67 -22.80 14.52
C SER A 910 -36.05 -22.21 14.82
N ASP A 911 -36.43 -21.17 14.09
CA ASP A 911 -37.81 -20.64 14.17
C ASP A 911 -38.78 -21.44 13.31
N VAL A 912 -38.28 -22.30 12.43
CA VAL A 912 -39.10 -23.13 11.52
C VAL A 912 -39.10 -24.58 11.92
N ASN A 913 -37.96 -25.28 11.84
CA ASN A 913 -37.81 -26.69 12.17
C ASN A 913 -36.37 -27.03 12.52
N THR A 914 -36.19 -27.78 13.58
CA THR A 914 -34.90 -28.31 14.03
C THR A 914 -34.86 -29.81 13.91
N GLN A 915 -33.87 -30.34 13.18
CA GLN A 915 -33.64 -31.79 13.08
C GLN A 915 -32.22 -32.10 13.58
N VAL A 916 -32.09 -33.02 14.53
CA VAL A 916 -30.80 -33.52 15.02
C VAL A 916 -30.78 -35.03 14.86
N THR A 917 -29.75 -35.54 14.16
CA THR A 917 -29.59 -36.99 13.90
C THR A 917 -28.18 -37.41 14.28
N ALA A 918 -28.04 -38.45 15.08
CA ALA A 918 -26.78 -39.10 15.42
C ALA A 918 -26.85 -40.61 15.11
N GLY A 919 -25.73 -41.15 14.62
CA GLY A 919 -25.63 -42.58 14.37
C GLY A 919 -25.66 -43.42 15.66
N HIS A 920 -25.12 -42.88 16.77
CA HIS A 920 -25.13 -43.54 18.09
C HIS A 920 -25.87 -42.71 19.13
N ASN A 921 -25.29 -41.60 19.62
CA ASN A 921 -25.83 -40.88 20.77
C ASN A 921 -26.07 -39.41 20.51
N VAL A 922 -27.15 -38.86 21.07
CA VAL A 922 -27.31 -37.42 21.29
C VAL A 922 -27.17 -37.16 22.79
N THR A 923 -26.14 -36.48 23.19
CA THR A 923 -25.83 -36.17 24.59
C THR A 923 -26.00 -34.70 24.88
N MET A 924 -26.80 -34.36 25.89
CA MET A 924 -26.99 -33.01 26.38
C MET A 924 -26.52 -32.92 27.83
N LYS A 925 -25.62 -31.95 28.09
CA LYS A 925 -25.11 -31.69 29.44
C LYS A 925 -25.20 -30.20 29.74
N ALA A 926 -25.46 -29.88 31.00
CA ALA A 926 -25.30 -28.51 31.48
C ALA A 926 -23.80 -28.20 31.71
N MET A 927 -23.45 -26.99 31.53
CA MET A 927 -22.18 -26.41 32.01
C MET A 927 -22.54 -25.36 33.05
N ASN A 928 -21.92 -25.42 34.20
CA ASN A 928 -22.30 -24.56 35.30
C ASN A 928 -21.66 -23.18 35.13
N ALA A 929 -22.47 -22.16 35.14
CA ALA A 929 -22.02 -20.83 35.54
C ALA A 929 -21.90 -20.86 37.07
N THR A 930 -20.82 -20.44 37.64
CA THR A 930 -20.59 -20.43 39.08
C THR A 930 -20.63 -19.01 39.60
N HIS A 931 -21.19 -18.86 40.77
CA HIS A 931 -21.10 -17.62 41.51
C HIS A 931 -20.57 -17.99 42.91
N GLU A 932 -19.32 -17.73 43.16
CA GLU A 932 -18.63 -17.97 44.40
C GLU A 932 -18.67 -16.71 45.23
N LEU A 933 -19.15 -16.87 46.45
CA LEU A 933 -19.18 -15.84 47.48
C LEU A 933 -18.33 -16.27 48.66
N GLU A 934 -17.27 -15.54 48.93
CA GLU A 934 -16.52 -15.67 50.17
C GLU A 934 -16.79 -14.41 51.01
N GLU A 935 -17.47 -14.60 52.13
CA GLU A 935 -17.84 -13.51 53.00
C GLU A 935 -17.43 -13.82 54.44
N HIS A 936 -16.57 -13.02 54.97
CA HIS A 936 -16.17 -13.07 56.37
C HIS A 936 -16.79 -11.89 57.12
N ARG A 937 -17.57 -12.21 58.16
CA ARG A 937 -18.16 -11.22 59.05
C ARG A 937 -17.85 -11.60 60.49
N PHE A 938 -17.24 -10.68 61.19
CA PHE A 938 -16.89 -10.82 62.60
C PHE A 938 -17.39 -9.60 63.40
N ASP A 939 -18.38 -9.82 64.19
CA ASP A 939 -18.84 -8.83 65.20
C ASP A 939 -18.48 -9.30 66.59
N LYS A 940 -17.72 -8.49 67.33
CA LYS A 940 -17.34 -8.75 68.69
C LYS A 940 -18.58 -8.73 69.59
N GLY A 941 -19.14 -9.92 69.89
CA GLY A 941 -20.09 -10.05 70.95
C GLY A 941 -19.41 -9.93 72.29
N LYS A 942 -19.95 -9.19 73.27
CA LYS A 942 -19.52 -9.35 74.64
C LYS A 942 -19.95 -10.75 75.08
N SER A 943 -18.96 -11.61 75.31
CA SER A 943 -19.18 -12.75 76.18
C SER A 943 -19.45 -12.21 77.58
N GLY A 944 -20.68 -12.49 78.09
CA GLY A 944 -21.01 -12.24 79.44
C GLY A 944 -20.38 -13.27 80.36
#